data_8e39d906c9d39a781b11dbc52baf16d9
#
_entry.id   8e39d906c9d39a781b11dbc52baf16d9
#
_cell.length_a   1.000
_cell.length_b   1.000
_cell.length_c   1.000
_cell.angle_alpha   90.00
_cell.angle_beta   90.00
_cell.angle_gamma   90.00
#
_symmetry.space_group_name_H-M   'P 1'
#
loop_
_entity.id
_entity.type
_entity.pdbx_description
1 polymer ?
#
loop_
_entity_poly.entity_id
_entity_poly.type
_entity_poly.pdbx_seq_one_letter_code
_entity_poly.pdbx_strand_id
1 'polypeptide(L)'
;MKKILLSLLAVMISFTALAQTDGDKITINNSEGKQAEWNLTGETNAISSMKHNASNLLEIYLKGLEDFGAWETYDINKINNVVFSIYHESEVGNVNLADPAATEKTKRLYKYLQLNYGSKTISSVIANVNWNTQEADKIYQATGKYPAINCYDFIHIYVPKQGSNGWINYNDITPVTNWADQGGLVSLMWHFNVPKTESTVPGTDGSGVTCTPTETTFKAANALTAGTWENKWFYQEMDKVVEVLQKLQDAGVVAIWRPFHEAAGNACLKSGDSWGKSWFWWGYDGAETYKKLWQTMFDYFQNKGIHNLIWAWTTQNYNGDANTYNNDADWYPGDKYVDIIGRDLYGYDAAKQAQEFKEIQARYPGKLVALAECGTDANSNTATAGIDEAWNAGAKWSFFMPWYGSNMPSNDWWKAALSSKNVITRDQVNLNANYVEESAVDAVKNMGIGTNFGNCTDVVAMWMNMNSNSVTDFEKAWGQEPTTKPMVDFLKKNGFNSVRIPVTWFQHMKEDGTVDEAWMNRIQEIVDYVIDNGMYCILNVHHDTGADDEDVKHWIKADEANYKENKEKFEYLWTQIATRFKNYDHHLVFEGYNEMLDANNTWNAPKDASSYKGLNGYAQSFVNAVRATGGNNETRNLIINTYAAANGDDVLSNLTIPTDKVEGHIAVEVHTYAPWDWFAKGKWDASCSKEIADMFTRLNSKFISKGIPCIIGEYGTNGSKSVSKNSSASEIQAAADQAADIVKQAKAYGVATFYWMSIFDGKDRTVPQWTLPTVVEAMKKAYNE
;
A
#
# COMPACT_ATOMS: atom_id res chain seq x y z
N MET A 1 -12.52 -13.04 -30.05
CA MET A 1 -13.46 -12.30 -29.21
C MET A 1 -14.71 -13.10 -28.83
N LYS A 2 -15.56 -13.59 -29.76
CA LYS A 2 -16.76 -14.37 -29.36
C LYS A 2 -16.50 -15.61 -28.46
N LYS A 3 -15.38 -16.35 -28.66
CA LYS A 3 -15.05 -17.51 -27.82
C LYS A 3 -14.51 -17.14 -26.44
N ILE A 4 -13.89 -15.96 -26.29
CA ILE A 4 -13.39 -15.45 -25.01
C ILE A 4 -14.56 -14.91 -24.18
N LEU A 5 -15.55 -14.26 -24.78
CA LEU A 5 -16.76 -13.81 -24.10
C LEU A 5 -17.61 -14.99 -23.61
N LEU A 6 -17.70 -16.07 -24.39
CA LEU A 6 -18.39 -17.30 -23.99
C LEU A 6 -17.66 -18.08 -22.88
N SER A 7 -16.32 -18.05 -22.84
CA SER A 7 -15.56 -18.65 -21.75
C SER A 7 -15.65 -17.81 -20.46
N LEU A 8 -15.71 -16.49 -20.55
CA LEU A 8 -16.00 -15.60 -19.44
C LEU A 8 -17.44 -15.76 -18.91
N LEU A 9 -18.42 -15.97 -19.79
CA LEU A 9 -19.80 -16.29 -19.39
C LEU A 9 -19.93 -17.68 -18.74
N ALA A 10 -19.18 -18.66 -19.19
CA ALA A 10 -19.14 -20.00 -18.58
C ALA A 10 -18.44 -20.01 -17.22
N VAL A 11 -17.46 -19.13 -17.00
CA VAL A 11 -16.82 -18.86 -15.70
C VAL A 11 -17.80 -18.13 -14.77
N MET A 12 -18.67 -17.24 -15.27
CA MET A 12 -19.68 -16.56 -14.46
C MET A 12 -20.74 -17.48 -13.83
N ILE A 13 -21.04 -18.64 -14.47
CA ILE A 13 -22.01 -19.60 -13.91
C ILE A 13 -21.43 -20.36 -12.69
N SER A 14 -20.11 -20.39 -12.52
CA SER A 14 -19.44 -21.02 -11.37
C SER A 14 -19.17 -20.08 -10.19
N PHE A 15 -19.47 -18.78 -10.31
CA PHE A 15 -19.22 -17.77 -9.27
C PHE A 15 -20.30 -17.64 -8.18
N THR A 16 -21.31 -18.51 -8.14
CA THR A 16 -22.34 -18.51 -7.10
C THR A 16 -21.83 -18.89 -5.68
N ALA A 17 -20.52 -19.04 -5.49
CA ALA A 17 -19.93 -19.51 -4.22
C ALA A 17 -18.80 -18.63 -3.67
N LEU A 18 -18.53 -17.46 -4.22
CA LEU A 18 -17.65 -16.48 -3.55
C LEU A 18 -18.45 -15.76 -2.48
N ALA A 19 -17.89 -15.61 -1.28
CA ALA A 19 -18.46 -14.76 -0.25
C ALA A 19 -18.58 -13.35 -0.82
N GLN A 20 -19.82 -12.91 -1.05
CA GLN A 20 -20.13 -11.57 -1.53
C GLN A 20 -20.10 -10.63 -0.32
N THR A 21 -19.44 -9.48 -0.46
CA THR A 21 -19.43 -8.41 0.53
C THR A 21 -20.36 -7.28 0.09
N ASP A 22 -20.93 -6.52 1.02
CA ASP A 22 -21.75 -5.35 0.70
C ASP A 22 -20.89 -4.35 -0.10
N GLY A 23 -21.40 -3.93 -1.26
CA GLY A 23 -20.70 -3.01 -2.16
C GLY A 23 -20.13 -3.62 -3.44
N ASP A 24 -20.08 -4.96 -3.55
CA ASP A 24 -19.66 -5.62 -4.80
C ASP A 24 -20.63 -5.30 -5.95
N LYS A 25 -20.09 -4.90 -7.10
CA LYS A 25 -20.88 -4.46 -8.26
C LYS A 25 -20.46 -5.15 -9.55
N ILE A 26 -21.42 -5.25 -10.46
CA ILE A 26 -21.16 -5.52 -11.88
C ILE A 26 -21.55 -4.28 -12.69
N THR A 27 -20.66 -3.86 -13.55
CA THR A 27 -20.91 -2.78 -14.52
C THR A 27 -20.95 -3.37 -15.92
N ILE A 28 -22.02 -3.13 -16.65
CA ILE A 28 -22.20 -3.54 -18.04
C ILE A 28 -22.09 -2.29 -18.93
N ASN A 29 -21.06 -2.24 -19.75
CA ASN A 29 -20.86 -1.15 -20.71
C ASN A 29 -21.27 -1.61 -22.12
N ASN A 30 -22.17 -0.89 -22.75
CA ASN A 30 -22.61 -1.20 -24.11
C ASN A 30 -21.97 -0.30 -25.17
N SER A 31 -22.12 -0.67 -26.44
CA SER A 31 -21.59 0.07 -27.59
C SER A 31 -22.29 1.40 -27.86
N GLU A 32 -23.39 1.69 -27.17
CA GLU A 32 -24.16 2.93 -27.27
C GLU A 32 -23.73 3.94 -26.19
N GLY A 33 -22.67 3.64 -25.41
CA GLY A 33 -22.19 4.48 -24.32
C GLY A 33 -23.06 4.45 -23.07
N LYS A 34 -24.00 3.52 -22.97
CA LYS A 34 -24.81 3.31 -21.77
C LYS A 34 -24.07 2.41 -20.82
N GLN A 35 -24.07 2.80 -19.57
CA GLN A 35 -23.51 2.06 -18.45
C GLN A 35 -24.67 1.65 -17.52
N ALA A 36 -24.71 0.40 -17.14
CA ALA A 36 -25.62 -0.10 -16.11
C ALA A 36 -24.83 -0.77 -14.99
N GLU A 37 -25.13 -0.38 -13.75
CA GLU A 37 -24.49 -0.93 -12.55
C GLU A 37 -25.49 -1.75 -11.74
N TRP A 38 -25.04 -2.91 -11.26
CA TRP A 38 -25.85 -3.83 -10.47
C TRP A 38 -25.07 -4.26 -9.23
N ASN A 39 -25.75 -4.25 -8.08
CA ASN A 39 -25.16 -4.77 -6.85
C ASN A 39 -25.09 -6.29 -6.89
N LEU A 40 -23.99 -6.87 -6.44
CA LEU A 40 -23.83 -8.31 -6.25
C LEU A 40 -24.29 -8.77 -4.87
N THR A 41 -24.41 -7.85 -3.95
CA THR A 41 -24.75 -8.09 -2.54
C THR A 41 -25.93 -7.22 -2.11
N GLY A 42 -26.57 -7.59 -1.01
CA GLY A 42 -27.75 -6.94 -0.47
C GLY A 42 -29.01 -7.80 -0.55
N GLU A 43 -30.03 -7.42 0.22
CA GLU A 43 -31.32 -8.12 0.27
C GLU A 43 -32.27 -7.67 -0.85
N THR A 44 -32.07 -6.47 -1.40
CA THR A 44 -32.88 -5.90 -2.47
C THR A 44 -32.03 -5.35 -3.60
N ASN A 45 -32.49 -5.51 -4.85
CA ASN A 45 -31.82 -5.06 -6.07
C ASN A 45 -30.42 -5.65 -6.33
N ALA A 46 -30.03 -6.70 -5.62
CA ALA A 46 -28.82 -7.44 -5.91
C ALA A 46 -29.11 -8.51 -6.98
N ILE A 47 -28.10 -8.78 -7.84
CA ILE A 47 -28.21 -9.85 -8.84
C ILE A 47 -28.29 -11.21 -8.13
N SER A 48 -29.33 -11.98 -8.45
CA SER A 48 -29.42 -13.38 -8.05
C SER A 48 -28.77 -14.31 -9.07
N SER A 49 -28.91 -14.00 -10.35
CA SER A 49 -28.25 -14.73 -11.43
C SER A 49 -28.20 -13.93 -12.73
N MET A 50 -27.26 -14.31 -13.60
CA MET A 50 -27.16 -13.83 -14.97
C MET A 50 -27.23 -15.03 -15.91
N LYS A 51 -28.02 -14.95 -16.95
CA LYS A 51 -28.22 -16.06 -17.90
C LYS A 51 -28.07 -15.58 -19.33
N HIS A 52 -27.48 -16.42 -20.17
CA HIS A 52 -27.48 -16.24 -21.62
C HIS A 52 -28.58 -17.09 -22.24
N ASN A 53 -29.48 -16.45 -22.99
CA ASN A 53 -30.58 -17.15 -23.62
C ASN A 53 -30.31 -17.48 -25.10
N ALA A 54 -31.19 -18.27 -25.68
CA ALA A 54 -31.09 -18.73 -27.08
C ALA A 54 -31.18 -17.57 -28.10
N SER A 55 -31.68 -16.40 -27.69
CA SER A 55 -31.81 -15.21 -28.55
C SER A 55 -30.58 -14.30 -28.46
N ASN A 56 -29.47 -14.76 -27.87
CA ASN A 56 -28.21 -14.03 -27.68
C ASN A 56 -28.34 -12.80 -26.77
N LEU A 57 -29.24 -12.90 -25.79
CA LEU A 57 -29.41 -11.86 -24.75
C LEU A 57 -28.79 -12.31 -23.43
N LEU A 58 -28.17 -11.37 -22.74
CA LEU A 58 -27.76 -11.51 -21.33
C LEU A 58 -28.96 -11.05 -20.47
N GLU A 59 -29.50 -11.97 -19.70
CA GLU A 59 -30.63 -11.72 -18.79
C GLU A 59 -30.15 -11.53 -17.36
N ILE A 60 -30.58 -10.47 -16.69
CA ILE A 60 -30.29 -10.17 -15.28
C ILE A 60 -31.52 -10.52 -14.43
N TYR A 61 -31.30 -11.32 -13.42
CA TYR A 61 -32.31 -11.71 -12.43
C TYR A 61 -31.93 -11.12 -11.06
N LEU A 62 -32.90 -10.52 -10.37
CA LEU A 62 -32.69 -9.91 -9.06
C LEU A 62 -33.17 -10.83 -7.93
N LYS A 63 -32.50 -10.74 -6.78
CA LYS A 63 -32.86 -11.49 -5.56
C LYS A 63 -34.26 -11.15 -5.11
N GLY A 64 -35.07 -12.20 -4.86
CA GLY A 64 -36.45 -12.08 -4.43
C GLY A 64 -37.44 -11.70 -5.53
N LEU A 65 -36.97 -11.53 -6.77
CA LEU A 65 -37.80 -11.19 -7.94
C LEU A 65 -37.65 -12.20 -9.08
N GLU A 66 -37.03 -13.34 -8.83
CA GLU A 66 -36.70 -14.35 -9.87
C GLU A 66 -37.97 -14.92 -10.56
N ASP A 67 -39.08 -15.02 -9.83
CA ASP A 67 -40.35 -15.55 -10.34
C ASP A 67 -41.03 -14.59 -11.33
N PHE A 68 -40.62 -13.33 -11.38
CA PHE A 68 -41.12 -12.34 -12.33
C PHE A 68 -40.37 -12.36 -13.66
N GLY A 69 -39.34 -13.21 -13.81
CA GLY A 69 -38.51 -13.31 -14.99
C GLY A 69 -37.26 -12.42 -14.93
N ALA A 70 -36.62 -12.21 -16.08
CA ALA A 70 -35.47 -11.33 -16.20
C ALA A 70 -35.87 -9.88 -15.96
N TRP A 71 -35.19 -9.23 -15.03
CA TRP A 71 -35.43 -7.81 -14.72
C TRP A 71 -34.98 -6.90 -15.84
N GLU A 72 -33.84 -7.20 -16.43
CA GLU A 72 -33.30 -6.48 -17.60
C GLU A 72 -32.56 -7.44 -18.53
N THR A 73 -32.50 -7.07 -19.82
CA THR A 73 -31.83 -7.86 -20.86
C THR A 73 -30.91 -6.98 -21.71
N TYR A 74 -29.75 -7.52 -22.06
CA TYR A 74 -28.74 -6.87 -22.90
C TYR A 74 -28.42 -7.74 -24.11
N ASP A 75 -28.43 -7.15 -25.32
CA ASP A 75 -27.92 -7.82 -26.53
C ASP A 75 -26.39 -7.99 -26.39
N ILE A 76 -25.93 -9.22 -26.31
CA ILE A 76 -24.51 -9.56 -26.14
C ILE A 76 -23.63 -8.97 -27.26
N ASN A 77 -24.16 -8.79 -28.45
CA ASN A 77 -23.40 -8.18 -29.54
C ASN A 77 -23.14 -6.69 -29.33
N LYS A 78 -23.90 -6.06 -28.43
CA LYS A 78 -23.78 -4.64 -28.08
C LYS A 78 -23.03 -4.42 -26.76
N ILE A 79 -22.66 -5.48 -26.02
CA ILE A 79 -21.85 -5.37 -24.81
C ILE A 79 -20.39 -5.19 -25.21
N ASN A 80 -19.76 -4.08 -24.80
CA ASN A 80 -18.33 -3.83 -24.98
C ASN A 80 -17.51 -4.59 -23.96
N ASN A 81 -17.87 -4.44 -22.69
CA ASN A 81 -17.25 -5.15 -21.58
C ASN A 81 -18.21 -5.31 -20.39
N VAL A 82 -17.88 -6.23 -19.50
CA VAL A 82 -18.52 -6.41 -18.20
C VAL A 82 -17.39 -6.33 -17.17
N VAL A 83 -17.48 -5.34 -16.28
CA VAL A 83 -16.49 -5.09 -15.23
C VAL A 83 -17.05 -5.56 -13.89
N PHE A 84 -16.30 -6.40 -13.21
CA PHE A 84 -16.59 -6.79 -11.83
C PHE A 84 -15.79 -5.88 -10.90
N SER A 85 -16.45 -5.05 -10.15
CA SER A 85 -15.85 -4.26 -9.07
C SER A 85 -16.12 -4.98 -7.76
N ILE A 86 -15.12 -5.67 -7.24
CA ILE A 86 -15.19 -6.27 -5.92
C ILE A 86 -14.81 -5.18 -4.94
N TYR A 87 -15.79 -4.63 -4.27
CA TYR A 87 -15.59 -3.63 -3.24
C TYR A 87 -15.24 -4.34 -1.93
N HIS A 88 -13.97 -4.44 -1.65
CA HIS A 88 -13.55 -4.69 -0.28
C HIS A 88 -13.64 -3.36 0.46
N GLU A 89 -14.72 -3.14 1.17
CA GLU A 89 -14.71 -2.21 2.28
C GLU A 89 -13.75 -2.79 3.34
N SER A 90 -12.46 -2.63 3.06
CA SER A 90 -11.49 -2.77 4.12
C SER A 90 -11.68 -1.54 4.99
N GLU A 91 -12.25 -1.71 6.19
CA GLU A 91 -11.93 -0.87 7.34
C GLU A 91 -10.44 -0.99 7.68
N VAL A 92 -9.59 -1.02 6.67
CA VAL A 92 -8.16 -0.93 6.82
C VAL A 92 -7.84 0.56 6.88
N GLY A 93 -8.15 1.13 8.02
CA GLY A 93 -7.49 2.35 8.46
C GLY A 93 -5.99 2.19 8.30
N ASN A 94 -5.28 3.28 8.12
CA ASN A 94 -3.83 3.39 7.98
C ASN A 94 -3.08 2.18 8.54
N VAL A 95 -2.19 1.57 7.74
CA VAL A 95 -1.33 0.46 8.14
C VAL A 95 -0.35 0.99 9.19
N ASN A 96 -0.81 1.14 10.41
CA ASN A 96 0.02 1.52 11.54
C ASN A 96 0.58 0.24 12.17
N LEU A 97 1.75 -0.18 11.68
CA LEU A 97 2.55 -1.18 12.36
C LEU A 97 3.05 -0.64 13.71
N ALA A 98 3.26 -1.53 14.66
CA ALA A 98 3.89 -1.21 15.94
C ALA A 98 5.26 -0.55 15.75
N ASP A 99 6.01 -0.98 14.73
CA ASP A 99 7.23 -0.34 14.29
C ASP A 99 6.94 0.79 13.29
N PRO A 100 7.09 2.06 13.68
CA PRO A 100 6.86 3.18 12.76
C PRO A 100 7.91 3.27 11.63
N ALA A 101 9.09 2.65 11.81
CA ALA A 101 10.15 2.59 10.83
C ALA A 101 10.13 1.28 10.01
N ALA A 102 9.06 0.49 10.10
CA ALA A 102 8.92 -0.75 9.36
C ALA A 102 9.23 -0.58 7.87
N THR A 103 9.98 -1.53 7.29
CA THR A 103 10.35 -1.49 5.87
C THR A 103 9.10 -1.56 4.98
N GLU A 104 9.20 -1.05 3.75
CA GLU A 104 8.07 -1.13 2.80
C GLU A 104 7.64 -2.58 2.51
N LYS A 105 8.58 -3.51 2.52
CA LYS A 105 8.25 -4.93 2.42
C LYS A 105 7.45 -5.42 3.65
N THR A 106 7.79 -4.94 4.85
CA THR A 106 7.07 -5.26 6.09
C THR A 106 5.64 -4.72 6.04
N LYS A 107 5.48 -3.46 5.65
CA LYS A 107 4.16 -2.83 5.47
C LYS A 107 3.34 -3.57 4.41
N ARG A 108 3.98 -3.98 3.29
CA ARG A 108 3.31 -4.74 2.23
C ARG A 108 2.82 -6.11 2.73
N LEU A 109 3.64 -6.85 3.46
CA LEU A 109 3.20 -8.13 4.04
C LEU A 109 2.03 -7.91 5.01
N TYR A 110 2.11 -6.91 5.90
CA TYR A 110 1.03 -6.64 6.85
C TYR A 110 -0.27 -6.25 6.13
N LYS A 111 -0.19 -5.39 5.11
CA LYS A 111 -1.34 -5.05 4.27
C LYS A 111 -1.92 -6.28 3.56
N TYR A 112 -1.08 -7.17 3.06
CA TYR A 112 -1.52 -8.44 2.47
C TYR A 112 -2.30 -9.31 3.48
N LEU A 113 -1.82 -9.40 4.72
CA LEU A 113 -2.53 -10.09 5.81
C LEU A 113 -3.90 -9.43 6.07
N GLN A 114 -3.95 -8.11 6.15
CA GLN A 114 -5.18 -7.34 6.36
C GLN A 114 -6.22 -7.54 5.25
N LEU A 115 -5.81 -7.49 3.98
CA LEU A 115 -6.71 -7.65 2.83
C LEU A 115 -7.31 -9.07 2.73
N ASN A 116 -6.59 -10.07 3.21
CA ASN A 116 -7.10 -11.43 3.25
C ASN A 116 -7.91 -11.74 4.52
N TYR A 117 -7.77 -10.92 5.56
CA TYR A 117 -8.44 -11.13 6.85
C TYR A 117 -9.96 -11.11 6.69
N GLY A 118 -10.64 -12.13 7.22
CA GLY A 118 -12.09 -12.28 7.09
C GLY A 118 -12.57 -12.86 5.75
N SER A 119 -11.76 -12.79 4.68
CA SER A 119 -12.07 -13.35 3.36
C SER A 119 -11.31 -14.65 3.06
N LYS A 120 -10.09 -14.78 3.57
CA LYS A 120 -9.21 -15.95 3.47
C LYS A 120 -8.43 -16.14 4.77
N THR A 121 -7.90 -17.34 4.96
CA THR A 121 -6.93 -17.66 6.01
C THR A 121 -5.65 -18.20 5.38
N ILE A 122 -4.50 -17.84 5.93
CA ILE A 122 -3.20 -18.23 5.38
C ILE A 122 -2.74 -19.50 6.08
N SER A 123 -2.40 -20.51 5.31
CA SER A 123 -1.87 -21.77 5.86
C SER A 123 -0.45 -21.61 6.35
N SER A 124 -0.12 -22.21 7.48
CA SER A 124 1.24 -22.22 8.00
C SER A 124 1.58 -23.52 8.74
N VAL A 125 2.86 -23.72 9.01
CA VAL A 125 3.36 -24.84 9.82
C VAL A 125 4.62 -24.44 10.57
N ILE A 126 4.84 -25.04 11.74
CA ILE A 126 6.08 -24.90 12.50
C ILE A 126 7.12 -25.90 12.02
N ALA A 127 8.35 -25.47 11.86
CA ALA A 127 9.49 -26.22 11.33
C ALA A 127 10.16 -27.14 12.38
N ASN A 128 9.37 -27.82 13.22
CA ASN A 128 9.87 -28.75 14.24
C ASN A 128 10.91 -28.09 15.18
N VAL A 129 10.60 -26.88 15.67
CA VAL A 129 11.50 -26.00 16.45
C VAL A 129 12.91 -25.93 15.88
N ASN A 130 13.02 -25.93 14.54
CA ASN A 130 14.26 -26.07 13.83
C ASN A 130 14.42 -24.99 12.75
N TRP A 131 15.54 -25.02 12.04
CA TRP A 131 15.95 -24.08 11.00
C TRP A 131 15.91 -24.76 9.62
N ASN A 132 14.73 -25.33 9.26
CA ASN A 132 14.53 -26.06 8.01
C ASN A 132 13.07 -26.06 7.57
N THR A 133 12.75 -26.76 6.46
CA THR A 133 11.40 -26.88 5.87
C THR A 133 10.81 -28.28 5.95
N GLN A 134 11.42 -29.19 6.72
CA GLN A 134 11.07 -30.61 6.72
C GLN A 134 9.57 -30.89 6.99
N GLU A 135 8.94 -30.14 7.90
CA GLU A 135 7.52 -30.35 8.19
C GLU A 135 6.64 -29.87 7.01
N ALA A 136 7.00 -28.75 6.37
CA ALA A 136 6.34 -28.27 5.17
C ALA A 136 6.52 -29.28 4.00
N ASP A 137 7.70 -29.89 3.87
CA ASP A 137 7.99 -30.90 2.86
C ASP A 137 7.14 -32.17 3.05
N LYS A 138 6.93 -32.63 4.30
CA LYS A 138 6.02 -33.75 4.62
C LYS A 138 4.58 -33.43 4.22
N ILE A 139 4.13 -32.20 4.49
CA ILE A 139 2.79 -31.76 4.09
C ILE A 139 2.66 -31.75 2.56
N TYR A 140 3.66 -31.22 1.86
CA TYR A 140 3.69 -31.26 0.38
C TYR A 140 3.63 -32.68 -0.16
N GLN A 141 4.40 -33.61 0.40
CA GLN A 141 4.37 -35.02 0.00
C GLN A 141 2.98 -35.66 0.19
N ALA A 142 2.26 -35.26 1.24
CA ALA A 142 0.93 -35.78 1.52
C ALA A 142 -0.20 -35.15 0.70
N THR A 143 -0.03 -33.86 0.29
CA THR A 143 -1.12 -33.03 -0.26
C THR A 143 -0.87 -32.50 -1.66
N GLY A 144 0.39 -32.47 -2.12
CA GLY A 144 0.81 -31.80 -3.35
C GLY A 144 0.88 -30.28 -3.26
N LYS A 145 0.70 -29.69 -2.07
CA LYS A 145 0.76 -28.23 -1.83
C LYS A 145 1.60 -27.90 -0.61
N TYR A 146 2.34 -26.78 -0.68
CA TYR A 146 3.01 -26.23 0.48
C TYR A 146 2.10 -25.29 1.28
N PRO A 147 2.16 -25.31 2.62
CA PRO A 147 1.63 -24.20 3.42
C PRO A 147 2.28 -22.88 2.99
N ALA A 148 1.57 -21.77 3.15
CA ALA A 148 2.09 -20.45 2.75
C ALA A 148 3.18 -19.91 3.68
N ILE A 149 3.06 -20.15 4.99
CA ILE A 149 4.03 -19.71 6.00
C ILE A 149 4.81 -20.91 6.52
N ASN A 150 6.15 -20.79 6.60
CA ASN A 150 6.98 -21.68 7.42
C ASN A 150 7.51 -20.90 8.64
N CYS A 151 7.30 -21.45 9.84
CA CYS A 151 7.72 -20.83 11.09
C CYS A 151 8.98 -21.49 11.62
N TYR A 152 10.04 -20.72 11.78
CA TYR A 152 11.32 -21.17 12.32
C TYR A 152 11.47 -20.75 13.78
N ASP A 153 12.32 -21.46 14.56
CA ASP A 153 12.51 -21.19 15.97
C ASP A 153 13.98 -20.95 16.31
N PHE A 154 14.25 -19.89 17.05
CA PHE A 154 15.58 -19.57 17.58
C PHE A 154 15.95 -20.35 18.84
N ILE A 155 15.23 -21.41 19.19
CA ILE A 155 15.41 -22.17 20.43
C ILE A 155 16.87 -22.55 20.73
N HIS A 156 17.69 -22.79 19.71
CA HIS A 156 19.06 -23.22 19.84
C HIS A 156 20.10 -22.12 19.58
N ILE A 157 19.69 -20.85 19.50
CA ILE A 157 20.61 -19.72 19.21
C ILE A 157 21.72 -19.57 20.27
N TYR A 158 21.46 -20.03 21.49
CA TYR A 158 22.40 -20.01 22.61
C TYR A 158 23.67 -20.86 22.40
N VAL A 159 23.65 -21.83 21.48
CA VAL A 159 24.75 -22.73 21.22
C VAL A 159 26.02 -21.97 20.84
N PRO A 160 27.14 -22.14 21.58
CA PRO A 160 28.31 -21.27 21.41
C PRO A 160 29.00 -21.38 20.04
N LYS A 161 28.85 -22.54 19.38
CA LYS A 161 29.44 -22.78 18.05
C LYS A 161 28.38 -23.32 17.09
N GLN A 162 27.76 -22.41 16.39
CA GLN A 162 26.75 -22.71 15.37
C GLN A 162 27.30 -23.65 14.28
N GLY A 163 26.46 -24.58 13.80
CA GLY A 163 26.81 -25.52 12.72
C GLY A 163 27.81 -26.61 13.09
N SER A 164 28.21 -26.75 14.37
CA SER A 164 29.13 -27.81 14.79
C SER A 164 28.47 -29.19 14.71
N ASN A 165 29.20 -30.19 14.21
CA ASN A 165 28.72 -31.58 14.07
C ASN A 165 27.42 -31.74 13.27
N GLY A 166 27.16 -30.88 12.27
CA GLY A 166 25.91 -30.90 11.50
C GLY A 166 24.68 -30.36 12.24
N TRP A 167 24.88 -29.70 13.37
CA TRP A 167 23.82 -29.03 14.14
C TRP A 167 23.32 -27.77 13.45
N ILE A 168 22.22 -27.22 13.95
CA ILE A 168 21.63 -25.99 13.45
C ILE A 168 22.67 -24.87 13.34
N ASN A 169 22.65 -24.16 12.23
CA ASN A 169 23.48 -22.99 11.97
C ASN A 169 22.61 -21.78 11.58
N TYR A 170 22.27 -20.96 12.55
CA TYR A 170 21.50 -19.73 12.27
C TYR A 170 22.28 -18.66 11.47
N ASN A 171 23.63 -18.82 11.38
CA ASN A 171 24.43 -17.94 10.51
C ASN A 171 24.23 -18.24 9.02
N ASP A 172 23.72 -19.43 8.69
CA ASP A 172 23.25 -19.79 7.36
C ASP A 172 21.76 -19.49 7.24
N ILE A 173 21.41 -18.37 6.62
CA ILE A 173 20.02 -17.95 6.40
C ILE A 173 19.38 -18.61 5.16
N THR A 174 20.12 -19.44 4.42
CA THR A 174 19.66 -20.08 3.17
C THR A 174 18.31 -20.82 3.32
N PRO A 175 18.04 -21.57 4.40
CA PRO A 175 16.73 -22.23 4.57
C PRO A 175 15.56 -21.28 4.58
N VAL A 176 15.75 -20.05 5.10
CA VAL A 176 14.71 -19.02 5.20
C VAL A 176 14.59 -18.22 3.89
N THR A 177 15.74 -17.82 3.29
CA THR A 177 15.73 -17.06 2.04
C THR A 177 15.21 -17.90 0.87
N ASN A 178 15.60 -19.18 0.77
CA ASN A 178 15.07 -20.08 -0.26
C ASN A 178 13.54 -20.27 -0.15
N TRP A 179 13.00 -20.30 1.07
CA TRP A 179 11.56 -20.36 1.26
C TRP A 179 10.88 -19.09 0.77
N ALA A 180 11.42 -17.93 1.14
CA ALA A 180 10.92 -16.62 0.72
C ALA A 180 11.02 -16.42 -0.81
N ASP A 181 12.14 -16.81 -1.42
CA ASP A 181 12.38 -16.71 -2.87
C ASP A 181 11.40 -17.57 -3.69
N GLN A 182 10.89 -18.66 -3.08
CA GLN A 182 9.85 -19.51 -3.67
C GLN A 182 8.42 -19.00 -3.41
N GLY A 183 8.26 -17.76 -2.96
CA GLY A 183 6.97 -17.14 -2.67
C GLY A 183 6.39 -17.48 -1.30
N GLY A 184 7.16 -18.12 -0.43
CA GLY A 184 6.73 -18.44 0.94
C GLY A 184 6.82 -17.24 1.87
N LEU A 185 5.90 -17.15 2.82
CA LEU A 185 5.94 -16.21 3.93
C LEU A 185 6.72 -16.80 5.09
N VAL A 186 7.35 -15.94 5.87
CA VAL A 186 8.22 -16.34 6.98
C VAL A 186 7.59 -15.94 8.31
N SER A 187 7.58 -16.88 9.26
CA SER A 187 7.36 -16.59 10.67
C SER A 187 8.58 -17.02 11.47
N LEU A 188 8.90 -16.28 12.51
CA LEU A 188 9.99 -16.56 13.44
C LEU A 188 9.44 -16.55 14.86
N MET A 189 9.83 -17.53 15.66
CA MET A 189 9.53 -17.58 17.07
C MET A 189 10.79 -17.85 17.88
N TRP A 190 10.69 -17.73 19.18
CA TRP A 190 11.84 -17.95 20.04
C TRP A 190 11.45 -18.57 21.38
N HIS A 191 11.76 -19.86 21.53
CA HIS A 191 11.85 -20.48 22.84
C HIS A 191 13.15 -20.01 23.49
N PHE A 192 13.06 -18.93 24.25
CA PHE A 192 14.23 -18.25 24.82
C PHE A 192 14.82 -19.07 25.99
N ASN A 193 15.77 -19.93 25.69
CA ASN A 193 16.49 -20.73 26.69
C ASN A 193 17.43 -19.86 27.54
N VAL A 194 17.44 -20.13 28.81
CA VAL A 194 18.34 -19.49 29.80
C VAL A 194 19.17 -20.53 30.54
N PRO A 195 20.37 -20.20 31.03
CA PRO A 195 21.18 -21.12 31.85
C PRO A 195 20.44 -21.56 33.12
N LYS A 196 20.63 -22.81 33.53
CA LYS A 196 20.05 -23.34 34.80
C LYS A 196 20.59 -22.60 36.02
N THR A 197 21.84 -22.15 35.99
CA THR A 197 22.45 -21.30 37.02
C THR A 197 23.45 -20.32 36.36
N GLU A 198 23.88 -19.28 37.08
CA GLU A 198 24.90 -18.32 36.60
C GLU A 198 26.21 -19.01 36.16
N SER A 199 26.61 -20.09 36.85
CA SER A 199 27.85 -20.84 36.55
C SER A 199 27.67 -21.91 35.48
N THR A 200 26.44 -22.15 35.00
CA THR A 200 26.17 -23.18 33.98
C THR A 200 26.64 -22.71 32.60
N VAL A 201 27.49 -23.52 31.95
CA VAL A 201 27.90 -23.33 30.57
C VAL A 201 26.96 -24.15 29.69
N PRO A 202 26.24 -23.49 28.73
CA PRO A 202 25.35 -24.19 27.81
C PRO A 202 26.11 -25.23 26.96
N GLY A 203 25.58 -26.43 26.88
CA GLY A 203 26.11 -27.47 26.01
C GLY A 203 25.57 -27.37 24.57
N THR A 204 26.32 -27.96 23.63
CA THR A 204 25.88 -28.07 22.22
C THR A 204 24.78 -29.11 22.00
N ASP A 205 24.46 -29.90 23.02
CA ASP A 205 23.43 -30.94 23.05
C ASP A 205 22.12 -30.48 23.71
N GLY A 206 21.97 -29.20 24.01
CA GLY A 206 20.83 -28.64 24.72
C GLY A 206 20.94 -28.74 26.25
N SER A 207 22.03 -29.32 26.78
CA SER A 207 22.22 -29.40 28.24
C SER A 207 22.53 -28.04 28.86
N GLY A 208 22.20 -27.88 30.13
CA GLY A 208 22.54 -26.68 30.90
C GLY A 208 21.60 -25.46 30.67
N VAL A 209 20.67 -25.56 29.78
CA VAL A 209 19.67 -24.48 29.52
C VAL A 209 18.24 -25.02 29.67
N THR A 210 17.29 -24.09 29.81
CA THR A 210 15.87 -24.41 29.93
C THR A 210 15.00 -23.17 29.66
N CYS A 211 13.74 -23.37 29.24
CA CYS A 211 12.68 -22.38 29.30
C CYS A 211 11.85 -22.48 30.57
N THR A 212 11.96 -23.60 31.30
CA THR A 212 11.12 -23.93 32.47
C THR A 212 11.60 -23.18 33.72
N PRO A 213 10.77 -22.32 34.31
CA PRO A 213 11.20 -21.46 35.42
C PRO A 213 11.64 -22.21 36.70
N THR A 214 11.11 -23.41 36.91
CA THR A 214 11.46 -24.24 38.09
C THR A 214 12.79 -24.98 37.94
N GLU A 215 13.36 -24.99 36.72
CA GLU A 215 14.64 -25.65 36.44
C GLU A 215 15.83 -24.67 36.40
N THR A 216 15.58 -23.38 36.63
CA THR A 216 16.60 -22.32 36.56
C THR A 216 16.55 -21.40 37.78
N THR A 217 17.72 -20.82 38.12
CA THR A 217 17.81 -19.68 39.04
C THR A 217 17.64 -18.33 38.37
N PHE A 218 17.50 -18.30 37.04
CA PHE A 218 17.27 -17.10 36.26
C PHE A 218 15.96 -16.39 36.66
N LYS A 219 16.00 -15.08 36.89
CA LYS A 219 14.82 -14.28 37.23
C LYS A 219 14.53 -13.28 36.14
N ALA A 220 13.31 -13.27 35.65
CA ALA A 220 12.85 -12.34 34.61
C ALA A 220 13.02 -10.86 35.02
N ALA A 221 12.73 -10.52 36.27
CA ALA A 221 12.92 -9.19 36.81
C ALA A 221 14.40 -8.76 36.82
N ASN A 222 15.33 -9.68 37.04
CA ASN A 222 16.77 -9.41 37.01
C ASN A 222 17.27 -9.18 35.56
N ALA A 223 16.66 -9.82 34.59
CA ALA A 223 16.98 -9.57 33.17
C ALA A 223 16.79 -8.09 32.78
N LEU A 224 15.92 -7.38 33.48
CA LEU A 224 15.67 -5.94 33.32
C LEU A 224 16.58 -5.06 34.21
N THR A 225 17.40 -5.66 35.08
CA THR A 225 18.24 -4.93 36.03
C THR A 225 19.70 -4.94 35.58
N ALA A 226 20.20 -3.78 35.21
CA ALA A 226 21.57 -3.61 34.71
C ALA A 226 22.62 -4.18 35.70
N GLY A 227 23.58 -4.93 35.15
CA GLY A 227 24.70 -5.48 35.90
C GLY A 227 24.47 -6.89 36.47
N THR A 228 23.27 -7.41 36.48
CA THR A 228 23.00 -8.83 36.86
C THR A 228 23.49 -9.80 35.76
N TRP A 229 23.68 -11.04 36.10
CA TRP A 229 24.07 -12.06 35.14
C TRP A 229 22.92 -12.38 34.16
N GLU A 230 21.68 -12.29 34.63
CA GLU A 230 20.47 -12.47 33.82
C GLU A 230 20.38 -11.34 32.77
N ASN A 231 20.65 -10.09 33.15
CA ASN A 231 20.66 -8.98 32.23
C ASN A 231 21.72 -9.14 31.14
N LYS A 232 22.93 -9.57 31.51
CA LYS A 232 24.00 -9.85 30.55
C LYS A 232 23.61 -10.95 29.58
N TRP A 233 23.03 -12.06 30.08
CA TRP A 233 22.55 -13.14 29.21
C TRP A 233 21.45 -12.66 28.27
N PHE A 234 20.47 -11.93 28.79
CA PHE A 234 19.34 -11.42 28.02
C PHE A 234 19.78 -10.60 26.81
N TYR A 235 20.66 -9.63 27.01
CA TYR A 235 21.17 -8.81 25.92
C TYR A 235 22.13 -9.57 24.98
N GLN A 236 22.97 -10.44 25.52
CA GLN A 236 23.87 -11.27 24.71
C GLN A 236 23.11 -12.17 23.73
N GLU A 237 22.02 -12.78 24.16
CA GLU A 237 21.22 -13.64 23.31
C GLU A 237 20.38 -12.81 22.30
N MET A 238 19.87 -11.64 22.70
CA MET A 238 19.24 -10.71 21.76
C MET A 238 20.20 -10.24 20.67
N ASP A 239 21.46 -9.95 21.00
CA ASP A 239 22.46 -9.54 19.99
C ASP A 239 22.65 -10.65 18.94
N LYS A 240 22.70 -11.93 19.34
CA LYS A 240 22.81 -13.05 18.37
C LYS A 240 21.59 -13.11 17.43
N VAL A 241 20.38 -12.92 17.97
CA VAL A 241 19.16 -12.89 17.17
C VAL A 241 19.17 -11.68 16.23
N VAL A 242 19.57 -10.50 16.71
CA VAL A 242 19.72 -9.28 15.89
C VAL A 242 20.67 -9.51 14.72
N GLU A 243 21.81 -10.18 14.91
CA GLU A 243 22.75 -10.50 13.83
C GLU A 243 22.10 -11.32 12.70
N VAL A 244 21.25 -12.29 13.06
CA VAL A 244 20.52 -13.11 12.08
C VAL A 244 19.41 -12.31 11.41
N LEU A 245 18.62 -11.55 12.21
CA LEU A 245 17.55 -10.70 11.69
C LEU A 245 18.08 -9.62 10.75
N GLN A 246 19.26 -9.05 11.02
CA GLN A 246 19.88 -8.09 10.12
C GLN A 246 20.22 -8.73 8.76
N LYS A 247 20.82 -9.95 8.77
CA LYS A 247 21.09 -10.68 7.52
C LYS A 247 19.81 -10.96 6.73
N LEU A 248 18.73 -11.33 7.42
CA LEU A 248 17.40 -11.54 6.80
C LEU A 248 16.83 -10.23 6.24
N GLN A 249 16.97 -9.12 6.97
CA GLN A 249 16.55 -7.80 6.51
C GLN A 249 17.33 -7.36 5.27
N ASP A 250 18.68 -7.55 5.27
CA ASP A 250 19.55 -7.23 4.14
C ASP A 250 19.20 -8.08 2.90
N ALA A 251 18.77 -9.34 3.13
CA ALA A 251 18.25 -10.21 2.09
C ALA A 251 16.80 -9.88 1.67
N GLY A 252 16.19 -8.88 2.30
CA GLY A 252 14.82 -8.45 2.01
C GLY A 252 13.72 -9.40 2.49
N VAL A 253 14.01 -10.25 3.47
CA VAL A 253 13.04 -11.13 4.12
C VAL A 253 12.33 -10.39 5.23
N VAL A 254 11.00 -10.47 5.23
CA VAL A 254 10.11 -9.96 6.30
C VAL A 254 9.57 -11.15 7.08
N ALA A 255 9.46 -11.03 8.40
CA ALA A 255 8.94 -12.10 9.23
C ALA A 255 7.84 -11.66 10.20
N ILE A 256 6.87 -12.56 10.43
CA ILE A 256 5.97 -12.48 11.58
C ILE A 256 6.77 -12.95 12.79
N TRP A 257 7.00 -12.05 13.74
CA TRP A 257 7.84 -12.30 14.92
C TRP A 257 6.99 -12.57 16.14
N ARG A 258 7.14 -13.75 16.73
CA ARG A 258 6.36 -14.24 17.87
C ARG A 258 7.28 -14.62 19.04
N PRO A 259 7.87 -13.65 19.77
CA PRO A 259 8.67 -13.90 20.94
C PRO A 259 7.79 -14.12 22.17
N PHE A 260 8.36 -14.65 23.24
CA PHE A 260 7.75 -14.72 24.57
C PHE A 260 6.28 -15.18 24.58
N HIS A 261 5.97 -16.16 23.72
CA HIS A 261 4.61 -16.69 23.58
C HIS A 261 4.15 -17.36 24.89
N GLU A 262 2.83 -17.52 25.03
CA GLU A 262 2.20 -18.22 26.16
C GLU A 262 2.66 -17.75 27.57
N ALA A 263 2.92 -16.46 27.72
CA ALA A 263 3.51 -15.90 28.94
C ALA A 263 2.67 -16.07 30.19
N ALA A 264 1.34 -16.00 30.09
CA ALA A 264 0.46 -16.19 31.21
C ALA A 264 0.50 -17.66 31.72
N GLY A 265 0.58 -18.61 30.79
CA GLY A 265 0.60 -20.03 31.14
C GLY A 265 -0.53 -20.41 32.10
N ASN A 266 -0.21 -21.16 33.11
CA ASN A 266 -1.17 -21.53 34.18
C ASN A 266 -1.54 -20.37 35.13
N ALA A 267 -0.93 -19.18 34.98
CA ALA A 267 -1.31 -18.01 35.77
C ALA A 267 -2.73 -17.51 35.47
N CYS A 268 -3.26 -17.84 34.29
CA CYS A 268 -4.66 -17.53 33.93
C CYS A 268 -5.67 -18.50 34.60
N LEU A 269 -5.24 -19.65 35.15
CA LEU A 269 -6.12 -20.62 35.76
C LEU A 269 -6.48 -20.26 37.21
N LYS A 270 -7.71 -20.58 37.65
CA LYS A 270 -8.20 -20.38 39.01
C LYS A 270 -7.91 -21.59 39.94
N SER A 271 -7.76 -22.77 39.36
CA SER A 271 -7.55 -24.02 40.10
C SER A 271 -6.85 -25.06 39.20
N GLY A 272 -6.41 -26.15 39.83
CA GLY A 272 -5.69 -27.24 39.19
C GLY A 272 -4.28 -27.39 39.74
N ASP A 273 -3.58 -28.47 39.37
CA ASP A 273 -2.28 -28.83 39.98
C ASP A 273 -1.16 -27.84 39.68
N SER A 274 -1.32 -27.05 38.60
CA SER A 274 -0.32 -26.08 38.13
C SER A 274 -0.81 -24.64 38.17
N TRP A 275 -1.92 -24.35 38.86
CA TRP A 275 -2.52 -23.01 38.85
C TRP A 275 -1.61 -21.91 39.40
N GLY A 276 -1.77 -20.69 38.88
CA GLY A 276 -1.16 -19.47 39.42
C GLY A 276 0.27 -19.19 38.96
N LYS A 277 0.89 -20.01 38.09
CA LYS A 277 2.24 -19.80 37.58
C LYS A 277 2.35 -20.02 36.08
N SER A 278 3.16 -19.19 35.40
CA SER A 278 3.56 -19.43 34.02
C SER A 278 4.45 -20.69 33.95
N TRP A 279 4.36 -21.43 32.82
CA TRP A 279 5.26 -22.53 32.54
C TRP A 279 6.57 -22.11 31.88
N PHE A 280 6.67 -20.84 31.44
CA PHE A 280 7.88 -20.24 30.89
C PHE A 280 8.47 -19.17 31.82
N TRP A 281 9.81 -19.06 31.87
CA TRP A 281 10.49 -18.12 32.76
C TRP A 281 10.10 -16.65 32.50
N TRP A 282 9.79 -16.28 31.26
CA TRP A 282 9.43 -14.89 30.90
C TRP A 282 8.07 -14.43 31.44
N GLY A 283 7.22 -15.35 31.82
CA GLY A 283 5.94 -15.03 32.47
C GLY A 283 5.94 -15.27 33.98
N TYR A 284 6.97 -15.93 34.52
CA TYR A 284 6.93 -16.46 35.89
C TYR A 284 6.91 -15.38 36.98
N ASP A 285 7.54 -14.21 36.72
CA ASP A 285 7.56 -13.05 37.62
C ASP A 285 6.33 -12.12 37.43
N GLY A 286 5.34 -12.58 36.70
CA GLY A 286 4.04 -11.90 36.52
C GLY A 286 3.97 -10.92 35.34
N ALA A 287 2.75 -10.46 35.10
CA ALA A 287 2.37 -9.70 33.90
C ALA A 287 3.17 -8.39 33.73
N GLU A 288 3.42 -7.64 34.81
CA GLU A 288 4.15 -6.37 34.72
C GLU A 288 5.61 -6.55 34.29
N THR A 289 6.27 -7.61 34.81
CA THR A 289 7.64 -7.96 34.39
C THR A 289 7.66 -8.41 32.94
N TYR A 290 6.70 -9.25 32.55
CA TYR A 290 6.55 -9.71 31.18
C TYR A 290 6.38 -8.57 30.18
N LYS A 291 5.45 -7.63 30.43
CA LYS A 291 5.25 -6.47 29.56
C LYS A 291 6.54 -5.66 29.35
N LYS A 292 7.31 -5.49 30.44
CA LYS A 292 8.60 -4.79 30.35
C LYS A 292 9.64 -5.57 29.55
N LEU A 293 9.69 -6.91 29.66
CA LEU A 293 10.58 -7.72 28.80
C LEU A 293 10.24 -7.57 27.33
N TRP A 294 8.94 -7.62 26.99
CA TRP A 294 8.46 -7.44 25.63
C TRP A 294 8.85 -6.06 25.09
N GLN A 295 8.51 -5.00 25.83
CA GLN A 295 8.80 -3.61 25.45
C GLN A 295 10.32 -3.38 25.31
N THR A 296 11.12 -3.95 26.22
CA THR A 296 12.59 -3.86 26.16
C THR A 296 13.14 -4.55 24.91
N MET A 297 12.65 -5.73 24.54
CA MET A 297 13.06 -6.43 23.32
C MET A 297 12.67 -5.62 22.08
N PHE A 298 11.44 -5.11 22.03
CA PHE A 298 10.94 -4.28 20.93
C PHE A 298 11.85 -3.05 20.75
N ASP A 299 12.03 -2.25 21.80
CA ASP A 299 12.84 -1.02 21.74
C ASP A 299 14.31 -1.34 21.39
N TYR A 300 14.83 -2.48 21.90
CA TYR A 300 16.19 -2.90 21.61
C TYR A 300 16.38 -3.23 20.12
N PHE A 301 15.46 -3.97 19.52
CA PHE A 301 15.52 -4.32 18.10
C PHE A 301 15.38 -3.08 17.22
N GLN A 302 14.48 -2.15 17.57
CA GLN A 302 14.36 -0.86 16.89
C GLN A 302 15.68 -0.07 16.93
N ASN A 303 16.30 0.04 18.12
CA ASN A 303 17.57 0.74 18.31
C ASN A 303 18.74 0.07 17.56
N LYS A 304 18.63 -1.20 17.21
CA LYS A 304 19.59 -1.95 16.39
C LYS A 304 19.29 -1.85 14.89
N GLY A 305 18.23 -1.16 14.48
CA GLY A 305 17.85 -0.97 13.09
C GLY A 305 17.11 -2.17 12.46
N ILE A 306 16.49 -3.01 13.29
CA ILE A 306 15.66 -4.14 12.82
C ILE A 306 14.23 -3.66 12.59
N HIS A 307 13.82 -3.59 11.33
CA HIS A 307 12.54 -3.03 10.88
C HIS A 307 11.76 -3.95 9.93
N ASN A 308 12.14 -5.22 9.86
CA ASN A 308 11.53 -6.24 8.99
C ASN A 308 10.61 -7.21 9.75
N LEU A 309 10.07 -6.81 10.91
CA LEU A 309 9.26 -7.66 11.77
C LEU A 309 7.82 -7.16 11.93
N ILE A 310 6.86 -8.10 11.92
CA ILE A 310 5.46 -7.91 12.30
C ILE A 310 5.27 -8.61 13.65
N TRP A 311 4.94 -7.88 14.70
CA TRP A 311 4.95 -8.36 16.07
C TRP A 311 3.65 -9.06 16.46
N ALA A 312 3.72 -10.36 16.75
CA ALA A 312 2.58 -11.19 17.12
C ALA A 312 2.65 -11.58 18.60
N TRP A 313 1.68 -11.10 19.37
CA TRP A 313 1.52 -11.43 20.79
C TRP A 313 0.50 -12.55 20.97
N THR A 314 0.78 -13.54 21.83
CA THR A 314 -0.11 -14.66 22.11
C THR A 314 -0.90 -14.43 23.39
N THR A 315 -2.24 -14.36 23.26
CA THR A 315 -3.18 -14.34 24.39
C THR A 315 -3.44 -15.75 24.90
N GLN A 316 -3.81 -15.87 26.17
CA GLN A 316 -4.07 -17.18 26.82
C GLN A 316 -5.35 -17.26 27.65
N ASN A 317 -6.22 -16.27 27.61
CA ASN A 317 -7.54 -16.44 28.21
C ASN A 317 -8.33 -17.46 27.40
N TYR A 318 -8.89 -18.44 28.11
CA TYR A 318 -9.81 -19.41 27.54
C TYR A 318 -11.23 -18.95 27.83
N ASN A 319 -11.79 -18.23 26.90
CA ASN A 319 -13.09 -17.56 27.04
C ASN A 319 -14.20 -18.59 27.23
N GLY A 320 -15.11 -18.29 28.18
CA GLY A 320 -16.16 -19.21 28.57
C GLY A 320 -15.72 -20.37 29.47
N ASP A 321 -14.42 -20.50 29.77
CA ASP A 321 -13.94 -21.47 30.79
C ASP A 321 -14.06 -20.85 32.17
N ALA A 322 -14.92 -21.44 32.99
CA ALA A 322 -15.14 -21.02 34.39
C ALA A 322 -13.87 -21.10 35.26
N ASN A 323 -12.88 -21.88 34.86
CA ASN A 323 -11.62 -22.05 35.58
C ASN A 323 -10.56 -21.01 35.21
N THR A 324 -10.85 -20.01 34.41
CA THR A 324 -9.92 -18.95 34.06
C THR A 324 -10.28 -17.61 34.68
N TYR A 325 -9.28 -16.72 34.84
CA TYR A 325 -9.46 -15.35 35.33
C TYR A 325 -9.88 -14.35 34.25
N ASN A 326 -9.74 -14.72 32.99
CA ASN A 326 -10.01 -13.82 31.87
C ASN A 326 -9.23 -12.49 31.97
N ASN A 327 -7.93 -12.55 32.21
CA ASN A 327 -7.05 -11.43 32.55
C ASN A 327 -6.03 -11.08 31.45
N ASP A 328 -6.36 -11.29 30.19
CA ASP A 328 -5.49 -10.95 29.04
C ASP A 328 -4.95 -9.50 29.08
N ALA A 329 -5.80 -8.55 29.46
CA ALA A 329 -5.42 -7.15 29.53
C ALA A 329 -4.22 -6.90 30.47
N ASP A 330 -4.07 -7.72 31.51
CA ASP A 330 -2.94 -7.63 32.44
C ASP A 330 -1.62 -7.98 31.75
N TRP A 331 -1.66 -8.88 30.76
CA TRP A 331 -0.50 -9.41 30.06
C TRP A 331 -0.20 -8.71 28.74
N TYR A 332 -1.15 -7.90 28.22
CA TYR A 332 -1.01 -7.25 26.93
C TYR A 332 0.05 -6.15 26.94
N PRO A 333 1.09 -6.24 26.08
CA PRO A 333 2.18 -5.25 26.06
C PRO A 333 1.76 -3.85 25.64
N GLY A 334 0.60 -3.72 24.99
CA GLY A 334 0.02 -2.47 24.49
C GLY A 334 0.05 -2.36 22.97
N ASP A 335 -0.90 -1.60 22.43
CA ASP A 335 -1.11 -1.42 20.98
C ASP A 335 0.14 -0.94 20.22
N LYS A 336 0.96 -0.15 20.90
CA LYS A 336 2.22 0.39 20.37
C LYS A 336 3.29 -0.68 20.09
N TYR A 337 3.12 -1.89 20.63
CA TYR A 337 4.13 -2.96 20.59
C TYR A 337 3.64 -4.26 19.95
N VAL A 338 2.41 -4.27 19.44
CA VAL A 338 1.77 -5.48 18.93
C VAL A 338 0.98 -5.19 17.67
N ASP A 339 1.20 -5.98 16.61
CA ASP A 339 0.49 -5.91 15.33
C ASP A 339 -0.59 -6.98 15.21
N ILE A 340 -0.31 -8.19 15.66
CA ILE A 340 -1.18 -9.38 15.55
C ILE A 340 -1.45 -9.96 16.93
N ILE A 341 -2.68 -10.33 17.19
CA ILE A 341 -3.06 -11.11 18.36
C ILE A 341 -3.10 -12.59 17.99
N GLY A 342 -2.18 -13.37 18.54
CA GLY A 342 -2.13 -14.80 18.38
C GLY A 342 -2.94 -15.53 19.45
N ARG A 343 -3.41 -16.74 19.13
CA ARG A 343 -4.07 -17.66 20.05
C ARG A 343 -3.62 -19.08 19.79
N ASP A 344 -3.35 -19.83 20.85
CA ASP A 344 -2.91 -21.22 20.79
C ASP A 344 -4.04 -22.14 21.29
N LEU A 345 -4.55 -23.01 20.42
CA LEU A 345 -5.71 -23.89 20.70
C LEU A 345 -5.45 -25.30 20.20
N TYR A 346 -5.34 -26.25 21.11
CA TYR A 346 -5.15 -27.66 20.80
C TYR A 346 -6.40 -28.47 21.11
N GLY A 347 -6.89 -29.27 20.15
CA GLY A 347 -8.06 -30.11 20.33
C GLY A 347 -9.39 -29.37 20.41
N TYR A 348 -9.44 -28.11 19.98
CA TYR A 348 -10.66 -27.30 20.03
C TYR A 348 -11.58 -27.61 18.84
N ASP A 349 -12.87 -27.80 19.15
CA ASP A 349 -13.91 -27.87 18.12
C ASP A 349 -14.20 -26.53 17.48
N ALA A 350 -14.97 -26.53 16.39
CA ALA A 350 -15.27 -25.34 15.59
C ALA A 350 -16.04 -24.26 16.39
N ALA A 351 -16.97 -24.66 17.25
CA ALA A 351 -17.78 -23.71 18.02
C ALA A 351 -16.92 -22.98 19.06
N LYS A 352 -16.02 -23.69 19.74
CA LYS A 352 -15.09 -23.07 20.69
C LYS A 352 -14.08 -22.18 20.00
N GLN A 353 -13.53 -22.60 18.85
CA GLN A 353 -12.65 -21.72 18.06
C GLN A 353 -13.35 -20.43 17.65
N ALA A 354 -14.62 -20.51 17.22
CA ALA A 354 -15.40 -19.33 16.86
C ALA A 354 -15.70 -18.42 18.06
N GLN A 355 -15.94 -18.99 19.23
CA GLN A 355 -16.12 -18.23 20.47
C GLN A 355 -14.84 -17.48 20.82
N GLU A 356 -13.69 -18.16 20.87
CA GLU A 356 -12.38 -17.57 21.16
C GLU A 356 -12.05 -16.44 20.18
N PHE A 357 -12.20 -16.70 18.88
CA PHE A 357 -11.95 -15.72 17.83
C PHE A 357 -12.78 -14.44 18.02
N LYS A 358 -14.10 -14.61 18.21
CA LYS A 358 -15.03 -13.48 18.38
C LYS A 358 -14.71 -12.62 19.60
N GLU A 359 -14.37 -13.26 20.72
CA GLU A 359 -14.09 -12.54 21.96
C GLU A 359 -12.73 -11.84 21.90
N ILE A 360 -11.72 -12.43 21.26
CA ILE A 360 -10.43 -11.79 21.02
C ILE A 360 -10.61 -10.59 20.10
N GLN A 361 -11.35 -10.73 19.00
CA GLN A 361 -11.63 -9.65 18.07
C GLN A 361 -12.35 -8.48 18.76
N ALA A 362 -13.32 -8.77 19.62
CA ALA A 362 -14.04 -7.74 20.38
C ALA A 362 -13.13 -7.04 21.41
N ARG A 363 -12.17 -7.74 21.99
CA ARG A 363 -11.26 -7.20 23.02
C ARG A 363 -10.14 -6.35 22.42
N TYR A 364 -9.66 -6.71 21.22
CA TYR A 364 -8.58 -6.02 20.50
C TYR A 364 -9.05 -5.55 19.13
N PRO A 365 -10.00 -4.57 19.09
CA PRO A 365 -10.57 -4.11 17.85
C PRO A 365 -9.49 -3.51 16.92
N GLY A 366 -9.59 -3.79 15.64
CA GLY A 366 -8.63 -3.31 14.62
C GLY A 366 -7.33 -4.11 14.52
N LYS A 367 -7.11 -5.12 15.37
CA LYS A 367 -5.97 -6.04 15.26
C LYS A 367 -6.31 -7.27 14.42
N LEU A 368 -5.35 -7.78 13.70
CA LEU A 368 -5.43 -9.11 13.09
C LEU A 368 -5.44 -10.18 14.19
N VAL A 369 -6.29 -11.18 14.05
CA VAL A 369 -6.38 -12.30 14.99
C VAL A 369 -5.97 -13.59 14.27
N ALA A 370 -5.02 -14.31 14.83
CA ALA A 370 -4.45 -15.52 14.24
C ALA A 370 -4.52 -16.72 15.18
N LEU A 371 -4.70 -17.91 14.62
CA LEU A 371 -4.52 -19.16 15.31
C LEU A 371 -3.01 -19.51 15.27
N ALA A 372 -2.27 -18.94 16.23
CA ALA A 372 -0.81 -18.93 16.23
C ALA A 372 -0.18 -20.28 16.58
N GLU A 373 -0.94 -21.15 17.25
CA GLU A 373 -0.67 -22.58 17.34
C GLU A 373 -1.98 -23.38 17.36
N CYS A 374 -1.98 -24.54 16.73
CA CYS A 374 -3.10 -25.49 16.80
C CYS A 374 -2.64 -26.93 16.54
N GLY A 375 -3.59 -27.84 16.64
CA GLY A 375 -3.34 -29.23 16.34
C GLY A 375 -4.13 -30.17 17.25
N THR A 376 -3.77 -31.44 17.22
CA THR A 376 -4.31 -32.44 18.13
C THR A 376 -3.82 -32.16 19.55
N ASP A 377 -4.72 -32.15 20.52
CA ASP A 377 -4.30 -32.20 21.93
C ASP A 377 -3.69 -33.57 22.24
N ALA A 378 -2.39 -33.61 22.38
CA ALA A 378 -1.65 -34.85 22.61
C ALA A 378 -2.01 -35.54 23.92
N ASN A 379 -2.51 -34.81 24.94
CA ASN A 379 -2.88 -35.36 26.23
C ASN A 379 -4.23 -36.10 26.19
N SER A 380 -5.21 -35.53 25.48
CA SER A 380 -6.55 -36.11 25.34
C SER A 380 -6.74 -36.88 24.05
N ASN A 381 -5.79 -36.80 23.10
CA ASN A 381 -5.90 -37.28 21.74
C ASN A 381 -7.12 -36.69 20.99
N THR A 382 -7.50 -35.47 21.36
CA THR A 382 -8.62 -34.77 20.72
C THR A 382 -8.10 -34.02 19.49
N ALA A 383 -8.67 -34.32 18.34
CA ALA A 383 -8.32 -33.62 17.08
C ALA A 383 -8.86 -32.19 17.10
N THR A 384 -8.09 -31.26 16.51
CA THR A 384 -8.60 -29.91 16.22
C THR A 384 -9.64 -29.94 15.11
N ALA A 385 -10.58 -29.00 15.10
CA ALA A 385 -11.56 -28.86 14.03
C ALA A 385 -10.89 -28.65 12.66
N GLY A 386 -11.59 -29.05 11.61
CA GLY A 386 -11.22 -28.71 10.24
C GLY A 386 -11.30 -27.20 10.00
N ILE A 387 -10.44 -26.67 9.12
CA ILE A 387 -10.38 -25.23 8.86
C ILE A 387 -11.70 -24.70 8.33
N ASP A 388 -12.36 -25.40 7.40
CA ASP A 388 -13.67 -24.98 6.89
C ASP A 388 -14.77 -25.09 7.95
N GLU A 389 -14.70 -26.04 8.87
CA GLU A 389 -15.65 -26.14 9.98
C GLU A 389 -15.52 -24.93 10.91
N ALA A 390 -14.29 -24.56 11.31
CA ALA A 390 -14.02 -23.41 12.12
C ALA A 390 -14.41 -22.10 11.41
N TRP A 391 -14.09 -22.00 10.12
CA TRP A 391 -14.46 -20.86 9.26
C TRP A 391 -15.98 -20.66 9.19
N ASN A 392 -16.73 -21.73 8.92
CA ASN A 392 -18.18 -21.68 8.82
C ASN A 392 -18.86 -21.40 10.17
N ALA A 393 -18.22 -21.75 11.28
CA ALA A 393 -18.65 -21.39 12.63
C ALA A 393 -18.34 -19.93 13.00
N GLY A 394 -17.51 -19.23 12.19
CA GLY A 394 -17.18 -17.81 12.37
C GLY A 394 -15.74 -17.54 12.81
N ALA A 395 -14.87 -18.54 13.00
CA ALA A 395 -13.45 -18.37 13.30
C ALA A 395 -12.64 -18.06 12.04
N LYS A 396 -12.60 -16.81 11.65
CA LYS A 396 -11.93 -16.35 10.43
C LYS A 396 -10.50 -15.87 10.73
N TRP A 397 -9.68 -16.79 11.21
CA TRP A 397 -8.29 -16.52 11.56
C TRP A 397 -7.49 -15.92 10.39
N SER A 398 -6.62 -14.94 10.65
CA SER A 398 -5.70 -14.38 9.65
C SER A 398 -4.77 -15.46 9.07
N PHE A 399 -4.21 -16.28 9.95
CA PHE A 399 -3.52 -17.51 9.59
C PHE A 399 -3.77 -18.59 10.66
N PHE A 400 -3.47 -19.86 10.32
CA PHE A 400 -3.50 -20.97 11.26
C PHE A 400 -2.17 -21.72 11.20
N MET A 401 -1.61 -22.13 12.35
CA MET A 401 -0.28 -22.71 12.44
C MET A 401 -0.28 -24.00 13.25
N PRO A 402 -0.46 -25.16 12.59
CA PRO A 402 -0.34 -26.44 13.28
C PRO A 402 1.06 -26.71 13.81
N TRP A 403 1.07 -27.26 15.03
CA TRP A 403 2.29 -27.73 15.66
C TRP A 403 2.75 -29.06 15.06
N TYR A 404 4.02 -29.42 15.25
CA TYR A 404 4.62 -30.65 14.74
C TYR A 404 4.47 -31.84 15.69
N GLY A 405 4.96 -33.01 15.28
CA GLY A 405 5.05 -34.24 16.13
C GLY A 405 3.69 -34.81 16.48
N SER A 406 3.47 -35.11 17.76
CA SER A 406 2.20 -35.69 18.25
C SER A 406 1.00 -34.74 18.15
N ASN A 407 1.24 -33.46 18.00
CA ASN A 407 0.20 -32.46 17.85
C ASN A 407 -0.14 -32.19 16.37
N MET A 408 0.67 -32.72 15.43
CA MET A 408 0.43 -32.54 14.00
C MET A 408 -0.94 -33.12 13.58
N PRO A 409 -1.81 -32.34 12.92
CA PRO A 409 -3.03 -32.89 12.36
C PRO A 409 -2.77 -33.98 11.33
N SER A 410 -3.76 -34.84 11.09
CA SER A 410 -3.65 -35.95 10.15
C SER A 410 -3.46 -35.46 8.70
N ASN A 411 -2.91 -36.33 7.85
CA ASN A 411 -2.77 -36.04 6.42
C ASN A 411 -4.12 -35.70 5.74
N ASP A 412 -5.22 -36.32 6.19
CA ASP A 412 -6.55 -36.03 5.63
C ASP A 412 -7.05 -34.64 6.08
N TRP A 413 -6.75 -34.21 7.30
CA TRP A 413 -6.99 -32.84 7.74
C TRP A 413 -6.22 -31.85 6.86
N TRP A 414 -4.93 -32.09 6.59
CA TRP A 414 -4.12 -31.25 5.72
C TRP A 414 -4.62 -31.22 4.28
N LYS A 415 -5.04 -32.35 3.71
CA LYS A 415 -5.65 -32.40 2.37
C LYS A 415 -6.91 -31.54 2.31
N ALA A 416 -7.77 -31.67 3.31
CA ALA A 416 -8.98 -30.85 3.40
C ALA A 416 -8.63 -29.36 3.53
N ALA A 417 -7.74 -29.00 4.45
CA ALA A 417 -7.33 -27.62 4.69
C ALA A 417 -6.73 -26.96 3.44
N LEU A 418 -5.72 -27.60 2.79
CA LEU A 418 -5.05 -26.99 1.65
C LEU A 418 -5.85 -27.09 0.33
N SER A 419 -6.98 -27.81 0.32
CA SER A 419 -7.93 -27.85 -0.80
C SER A 419 -9.08 -26.86 -0.61
N SER A 420 -9.20 -26.26 0.57
CA SER A 420 -10.26 -25.31 0.87
C SER A 420 -10.12 -24.04 0.03
N LYS A 421 -11.26 -23.56 -0.47
CA LYS A 421 -11.34 -22.24 -1.14
C LYS A 421 -11.04 -21.07 -0.19
N ASN A 422 -11.14 -21.27 1.11
CA ASN A 422 -10.90 -20.26 2.14
C ASN A 422 -9.43 -20.14 2.54
N VAL A 423 -8.57 -21.08 2.09
CA VAL A 423 -7.18 -21.19 2.50
C VAL A 423 -6.23 -20.77 1.38
N ILE A 424 -5.22 -19.97 1.73
CA ILE A 424 -4.13 -19.58 0.85
C ILE A 424 -2.94 -20.53 1.08
N THR A 425 -2.46 -21.13 0.01
CA THR A 425 -1.25 -21.96 -0.05
C THR A 425 -0.08 -21.17 -0.65
N ARG A 426 1.17 -21.65 -0.54
CA ARG A 426 2.37 -20.92 -0.97
C ARG A 426 2.31 -20.48 -2.44
N ASP A 427 1.82 -21.34 -3.32
CA ASP A 427 1.63 -21.06 -4.75
C ASP A 427 0.56 -19.99 -5.06
N GLN A 428 -0.24 -19.62 -4.06
CA GLN A 428 -1.28 -18.59 -4.15
C GLN A 428 -0.90 -17.29 -3.46
N VAL A 429 0.26 -17.24 -2.78
CA VAL A 429 0.76 -16.01 -2.16
C VAL A 429 1.12 -15.00 -3.25
N ASN A 430 0.48 -13.85 -3.21
CA ASN A 430 0.77 -12.74 -4.10
C ASN A 430 0.86 -11.43 -3.30
N LEU A 431 2.06 -11.10 -2.85
CA LEU A 431 2.30 -9.85 -2.11
C LEU A 431 2.11 -8.61 -2.98
N ASN A 432 2.05 -8.76 -4.29
CA ASN A 432 1.75 -7.71 -5.25
C ASN A 432 0.25 -7.63 -5.57
N ALA A 433 -0.60 -8.53 -5.05
CA ALA A 433 -2.06 -8.50 -5.24
C ALA A 433 -2.73 -7.22 -4.71
N ASN A 434 -2.00 -6.43 -3.92
CA ASN A 434 -2.42 -5.13 -3.41
C ASN A 434 -1.98 -3.97 -4.30
N TYR A 435 -1.16 -4.23 -5.30
CA TYR A 435 -1.00 -3.35 -6.42
C TYR A 435 -2.22 -3.61 -7.33
N VAL A 436 -3.26 -2.82 -7.13
CA VAL A 436 -4.32 -2.70 -8.13
C VAL A 436 -3.61 -2.12 -9.34
N GLU A 437 -3.43 -2.95 -10.37
CA GLU A 437 -3.03 -2.48 -11.68
C GLU A 437 -4.18 -1.63 -12.21
N GLU A 438 -4.14 -0.36 -11.88
CA GLU A 438 -5.16 0.59 -12.28
C GLU A 438 -4.77 1.19 -13.61
N SER A 439 -5.64 1.09 -14.60
CA SER A 439 -5.41 1.74 -15.88
C SER A 439 -5.28 3.26 -15.72
N ALA A 440 -4.55 3.92 -16.63
CA ALA A 440 -4.49 5.38 -16.63
C ALA A 440 -5.87 6.02 -16.77
N VAL A 441 -6.82 5.37 -17.47
CA VAL A 441 -8.21 5.84 -17.60
C VAL A 441 -8.92 5.86 -16.24
N ASP A 442 -8.80 4.79 -15.47
CA ASP A 442 -9.44 4.70 -14.16
C ASP A 442 -8.75 5.63 -13.15
N ALA A 443 -7.41 5.66 -13.14
CA ALA A 443 -6.64 6.57 -12.29
C ALA A 443 -7.03 8.03 -12.50
N VAL A 444 -7.07 8.50 -13.76
CA VAL A 444 -7.45 9.87 -14.09
C VAL A 444 -8.89 10.17 -13.67
N LYS A 445 -9.81 9.25 -13.89
CA LYS A 445 -11.20 9.40 -13.42
C LYS A 445 -11.27 9.49 -11.90
N ASN A 446 -10.50 8.68 -11.17
CA ASN A 446 -10.48 8.63 -9.71
C ASN A 446 -9.74 9.82 -9.07
N MET A 447 -8.80 10.47 -9.78
CA MET A 447 -8.15 11.72 -9.33
C MET A 447 -9.16 12.85 -9.13
N GLY A 448 -10.17 12.96 -9.99
CA GLY A 448 -11.26 13.94 -9.88
C GLY A 448 -10.78 15.40 -9.87
N ILE A 449 -11.04 16.12 -8.77
CA ILE A 449 -10.55 17.48 -8.56
C ILE A 449 -9.31 17.49 -7.68
N GLY A 450 -8.29 18.19 -8.11
CA GLY A 450 -7.03 18.34 -7.41
C GLY A 450 -6.56 19.79 -7.33
N THR A 451 -5.40 19.98 -6.74
CA THR A 451 -4.70 21.26 -6.67
C THR A 451 -3.20 21.08 -6.79
N ASN A 452 -2.50 22.13 -7.20
CA ASN A 452 -1.05 22.18 -7.21
C ASN A 452 -0.50 22.73 -5.90
N PHE A 453 0.62 22.16 -5.42
CA PHE A 453 1.44 22.75 -4.35
C PHE A 453 2.57 23.62 -4.95
N GLY A 454 2.17 24.53 -5.84
CA GLY A 454 3.12 25.38 -6.56
C GLY A 454 3.79 26.47 -5.72
N ASN A 455 4.87 27.01 -6.26
CA ASN A 455 5.76 28.02 -5.65
C ASN A 455 6.42 27.53 -4.34
N CYS A 456 6.64 26.23 -4.23
CA CYS A 456 7.31 25.61 -3.09
C CYS A 456 8.49 24.77 -3.57
N THR A 457 8.23 23.51 -3.94
CA THR A 457 9.25 22.57 -4.41
C THR A 457 9.65 22.78 -5.88
N ASP A 458 8.89 23.58 -6.61
CA ASP A 458 9.18 24.04 -7.98
C ASP A 458 10.06 25.30 -8.07
N VAL A 459 10.42 25.89 -6.95
CA VAL A 459 11.22 27.12 -6.88
C VAL A 459 12.54 27.00 -7.64
N VAL A 460 12.88 28.05 -8.39
CA VAL A 460 14.21 28.31 -8.96
C VAL A 460 14.83 29.50 -8.24
N ALA A 461 15.87 29.27 -7.47
CA ALA A 461 16.52 30.28 -6.63
C ALA A 461 18.04 30.26 -6.82
N MET A 462 18.52 30.83 -7.96
CA MET A 462 19.94 30.82 -8.34
C MET A 462 20.87 31.52 -7.36
N TRP A 463 20.33 32.35 -6.46
CA TRP A 463 21.06 32.99 -5.36
C TRP A 463 21.28 32.11 -4.14
N MET A 464 20.73 30.89 -4.15
CA MET A 464 20.81 29.91 -3.05
C MET A 464 21.65 28.69 -3.46
N ASN A 465 22.18 27.98 -2.48
CA ASN A 465 22.87 26.70 -2.69
C ASN A 465 22.67 25.74 -1.52
N MET A 466 22.73 24.45 -1.78
CA MET A 466 22.49 23.39 -0.80
C MET A 466 23.52 23.30 0.33
N ASN A 467 24.69 23.96 0.20
CA ASN A 467 25.69 23.97 1.26
C ASN A 467 25.37 25.00 2.36
N SER A 468 24.59 26.03 2.03
CA SER A 468 24.31 27.17 2.91
C SER A 468 22.85 27.31 3.29
N ASN A 469 21.95 26.69 2.56
CA ASN A 469 20.50 26.81 2.70
C ASN A 469 19.89 25.44 2.98
N SER A 470 18.90 25.39 3.86
CA SER A 470 18.11 24.19 4.08
C SER A 470 17.09 23.97 2.95
N VAL A 471 16.57 22.75 2.84
CA VAL A 471 15.52 22.43 1.87
C VAL A 471 14.27 23.31 2.06
N THR A 472 13.93 23.65 3.28
CA THR A 472 12.79 24.53 3.59
C THR A 472 13.06 26.00 3.29
N ASP A 473 14.33 26.44 3.20
CA ASP A 473 14.65 27.79 2.71
C ASP A 473 14.34 27.90 1.22
N PHE A 474 14.61 26.83 0.44
CA PHE A 474 14.22 26.81 -0.97
C PHE A 474 12.68 26.85 -1.14
N GLU A 475 11.93 26.06 -0.37
CA GLU A 475 10.46 26.11 -0.42
C GLU A 475 9.89 27.53 -0.17
N LYS A 476 10.59 28.35 0.60
CA LYS A 476 10.17 29.72 0.95
C LYS A 476 10.62 30.80 -0.05
N ALA A 477 11.53 30.48 -0.95
CA ALA A 477 12.21 31.49 -1.75
C ALA A 477 11.27 32.32 -2.66
N TRP A 478 10.11 31.76 -3.04
CA TRP A 478 9.05 32.47 -3.76
C TRP A 478 7.87 32.90 -2.88
N GLY A 479 8.08 32.99 -1.56
CA GLY A 479 7.14 33.59 -0.61
C GLY A 479 6.02 32.65 -0.13
N GLN A 480 6.15 31.35 -0.38
CA GLN A 480 5.28 30.34 0.24
C GLN A 480 5.91 29.82 1.54
N GLU A 481 5.09 29.30 2.44
CA GLU A 481 5.57 28.52 3.57
C GLU A 481 5.73 27.04 3.17
N PRO A 482 6.58 26.26 3.85
CA PRO A 482 6.80 24.86 3.54
C PRO A 482 5.51 24.05 3.55
N THR A 483 5.43 23.06 2.68
CA THR A 483 4.31 22.13 2.63
C THR A 483 4.23 21.30 3.91
N THR A 484 3.03 21.14 4.47
CA THR A 484 2.78 20.44 5.73
C THR A 484 1.73 19.35 5.58
N LYS A 485 1.80 18.31 6.42
CA LYS A 485 0.78 17.26 6.46
C LYS A 485 -0.64 17.80 6.71
N PRO A 486 -0.87 18.77 7.65
CA PRO A 486 -2.19 19.38 7.83
C PRO A 486 -2.82 19.96 6.56
N MET A 487 -2.04 20.44 5.58
CA MET A 487 -2.59 20.88 4.30
C MET A 487 -3.23 19.74 3.52
N VAL A 488 -2.58 18.60 3.48
CA VAL A 488 -3.09 17.41 2.77
C VAL A 488 -4.31 16.84 3.50
N ASP A 489 -4.26 16.73 4.83
CA ASP A 489 -5.38 16.31 5.66
C ASP A 489 -6.60 17.22 5.45
N PHE A 490 -6.37 18.53 5.32
CA PHE A 490 -7.42 19.51 5.04
C PHE A 490 -8.03 19.34 3.65
N LEU A 491 -7.21 19.07 2.62
CA LEU A 491 -7.71 18.77 1.26
C LEU A 491 -8.60 17.52 1.26
N LYS A 492 -8.11 16.43 1.84
CA LYS A 492 -8.87 15.17 1.92
C LYS A 492 -10.20 15.37 2.61
N LYS A 493 -10.21 16.04 3.77
CA LYS A 493 -11.42 16.36 4.54
C LYS A 493 -12.42 17.20 3.73
N ASN A 494 -11.94 18.00 2.79
CA ASN A 494 -12.78 18.88 1.95
C ASN A 494 -13.16 18.24 0.59
N GLY A 495 -12.87 16.96 0.38
CA GLY A 495 -13.33 16.21 -0.79
C GLY A 495 -12.42 16.29 -2.02
N PHE A 496 -11.18 16.76 -1.86
CA PHE A 496 -10.14 16.62 -2.87
C PHE A 496 -9.56 15.21 -2.83
N ASN A 497 -9.28 14.65 -4.00
CA ASN A 497 -8.75 13.29 -4.09
C ASN A 497 -7.36 13.21 -4.72
N SER A 498 -6.79 14.34 -5.13
CA SER A 498 -5.49 14.37 -5.78
C SER A 498 -4.72 15.66 -5.51
N VAL A 499 -3.39 15.55 -5.55
CA VAL A 499 -2.44 16.67 -5.44
C VAL A 499 -1.37 16.52 -6.51
N ARG A 500 -1.05 17.59 -7.21
CA ARG A 500 0.14 17.68 -8.07
C ARG A 500 1.25 18.39 -7.30
N ILE A 501 2.41 17.76 -7.20
CA ILE A 501 3.62 18.27 -6.53
C ILE A 501 4.63 18.62 -7.62
N PRO A 502 4.70 19.91 -8.02
CA PRO A 502 5.71 20.37 -8.95
C PRO A 502 7.08 20.44 -8.27
N VAL A 503 8.11 19.87 -8.91
CA VAL A 503 9.46 19.79 -8.33
C VAL A 503 10.51 20.20 -9.35
N THR A 504 11.37 21.13 -8.98
CA THR A 504 12.58 21.50 -9.72
C THR A 504 13.78 20.73 -9.16
N TRP A 505 14.51 20.07 -10.03
CA TRP A 505 15.59 19.15 -9.63
C TRP A 505 16.99 19.71 -9.88
N PHE A 506 17.23 20.46 -10.97
CA PHE A 506 18.57 20.80 -11.42
C PHE A 506 19.42 21.57 -10.39
N GLN A 507 18.81 22.42 -9.55
CA GLN A 507 19.51 23.13 -8.48
C GLN A 507 19.90 22.22 -7.30
N HIS A 508 19.30 21.03 -7.25
CA HIS A 508 19.49 20.03 -6.21
C HIS A 508 20.24 18.79 -6.73
N MET A 509 20.89 18.93 -7.89
CA MET A 509 21.74 17.89 -8.49
C MET A 509 23.21 18.29 -8.34
N LYS A 510 24.05 17.31 -8.01
CA LYS A 510 25.51 17.44 -8.02
C LYS A 510 26.05 17.45 -9.45
N GLU A 511 27.34 17.77 -9.62
CA GLU A 511 28.00 17.77 -10.93
C GLU A 511 27.92 16.42 -11.66
N ASP A 512 27.89 15.30 -10.92
CA ASP A 512 27.73 13.96 -11.47
C ASP A 512 26.28 13.58 -11.80
N GLY A 513 25.33 14.50 -11.62
CA GLY A 513 23.90 14.28 -11.85
C GLY A 513 23.16 13.62 -10.69
N THR A 514 23.84 13.30 -9.58
CA THR A 514 23.19 12.73 -8.39
C THR A 514 22.34 13.78 -7.69
N VAL A 515 21.08 13.46 -7.42
CA VAL A 515 20.17 14.32 -6.64
C VAL A 515 20.65 14.37 -5.19
N ASP A 516 20.58 15.55 -4.58
CA ASP A 516 20.90 15.72 -3.17
C ASP A 516 19.92 14.92 -2.29
N GLU A 517 20.47 14.19 -1.33
CA GLU A 517 19.68 13.26 -0.51
C GLU A 517 18.70 13.99 0.42
N ALA A 518 19.06 15.19 0.93
CA ALA A 518 18.15 15.97 1.77
C ALA A 518 16.96 16.47 0.96
N TRP A 519 17.18 16.87 -0.31
CA TRP A 519 16.09 17.25 -1.22
C TRP A 519 15.20 16.05 -1.53
N MET A 520 15.78 14.91 -1.91
CA MET A 520 15.02 13.68 -2.20
C MET A 520 14.18 13.22 -1.00
N ASN A 521 14.73 13.31 0.23
CA ASN A 521 14.03 12.97 1.46
C ASN A 521 12.86 13.94 1.72
N ARG A 522 13.05 15.24 1.45
CA ARG A 522 11.98 16.22 1.61
C ARG A 522 10.84 15.99 0.61
N ILE A 523 11.17 15.70 -0.65
CA ILE A 523 10.15 15.36 -1.65
C ILE A 523 9.40 14.09 -1.26
N GLN A 524 10.11 13.08 -0.76
CA GLN A 524 9.48 11.86 -0.26
C GLN A 524 8.53 12.15 0.89
N GLU A 525 8.92 12.97 1.86
CA GLU A 525 8.07 13.35 2.99
C GLU A 525 6.74 14.00 2.51
N ILE A 526 6.80 14.89 1.51
CA ILE A 526 5.61 15.53 0.96
C ILE A 526 4.73 14.52 0.20
N VAL A 527 5.33 13.63 -0.58
CA VAL A 527 4.63 12.53 -1.27
C VAL A 527 3.95 11.63 -0.23
N ASP A 528 4.63 11.28 0.86
CA ASP A 528 4.08 10.46 1.93
C ASP A 528 2.83 11.10 2.56
N TYR A 529 2.80 12.42 2.76
CA TYR A 529 1.60 13.11 3.25
C TYR A 529 0.37 12.87 2.36
N VAL A 530 0.56 12.79 1.03
CA VAL A 530 -0.53 12.57 0.07
C VAL A 530 -0.94 11.10 0.05
N ILE A 531 0.03 10.20 -0.06
CA ILE A 531 -0.22 8.75 -0.15
C ILE A 531 -0.83 8.19 1.13
N ASP A 532 -0.36 8.65 2.30
CA ASP A 532 -0.92 8.26 3.61
C ASP A 532 -2.39 8.68 3.79
N ASN A 533 -2.82 9.70 3.07
CA ASN A 533 -4.22 10.10 3.01
C ASN A 533 -5.06 9.34 1.97
N GLY A 534 -4.49 8.33 1.30
CA GLY A 534 -5.15 7.59 0.22
C GLY A 534 -5.58 8.51 -0.93
N MET A 535 -4.73 9.49 -1.27
CA MET A 535 -4.96 10.44 -2.36
C MET A 535 -3.97 10.19 -3.50
N TYR A 536 -4.36 10.53 -4.72
CA TYR A 536 -3.45 10.51 -5.86
C TYR A 536 -2.42 11.63 -5.75
N CYS A 537 -1.18 11.29 -6.04
CA CYS A 537 -0.04 12.19 -6.04
C CYS A 537 0.60 12.20 -7.43
N ILE A 538 0.61 13.34 -8.09
CA ILE A 538 1.40 13.54 -9.33
C ILE A 538 2.72 14.19 -8.93
N LEU A 539 3.83 13.51 -9.23
CA LEU A 539 5.19 14.00 -9.00
C LEU A 539 5.88 14.22 -10.34
N ASN A 540 6.47 15.42 -10.55
CA ASN A 540 7.01 15.79 -11.84
C ASN A 540 8.46 16.31 -11.81
N VAL A 541 8.96 16.62 -13.00
CA VAL A 541 10.14 17.43 -13.30
C VAL A 541 9.63 18.78 -13.84
N HIS A 542 9.72 19.85 -13.01
CA HIS A 542 8.99 21.10 -13.29
C HIS A 542 9.85 22.16 -14.00
N HIS A 543 10.51 23.03 -13.26
CA HIS A 543 11.33 24.11 -13.86
C HIS A 543 12.74 23.66 -14.28
N ASP A 544 12.96 22.39 -14.49
CA ASP A 544 14.02 21.86 -15.34
C ASP A 544 13.73 22.15 -16.80
N THR A 545 12.45 22.46 -17.11
CA THR A 545 11.91 22.95 -18.38
C THR A 545 11.36 24.38 -18.21
N GLY A 546 11.14 25.10 -19.30
CA GLY A 546 10.51 26.43 -19.26
C GLY A 546 11.22 27.45 -20.16
N ALA A 547 10.82 28.73 -20.03
CA ALA A 547 11.43 29.83 -20.75
C ALA A 547 12.70 30.31 -20.06
N ASP A 548 13.80 30.38 -20.79
CA ASP A 548 15.05 30.98 -20.29
C ASP A 548 14.88 32.48 -20.09
N ASP A 549 15.51 32.99 -19.03
CA ASP A 549 15.69 34.43 -18.80
C ASP A 549 17.19 34.77 -18.61
N GLU A 550 17.50 35.95 -18.10
CA GLU A 550 18.89 36.41 -17.93
C GLU A 550 19.63 35.55 -16.90
N ASP A 551 18.96 35.12 -15.83
CA ASP A 551 19.53 34.44 -14.68
C ASP A 551 19.37 32.92 -14.75
N VAL A 552 18.33 32.41 -15.40
CA VAL A 552 17.95 30.98 -15.42
C VAL A 552 18.01 30.40 -16.83
N LYS A 553 18.75 29.29 -16.96
CA LYS A 553 18.78 28.48 -18.18
C LYS A 553 18.24 27.08 -17.86
N HIS A 554 17.08 26.79 -18.45
CA HIS A 554 16.47 25.47 -18.31
C HIS A 554 17.20 24.46 -19.21
N TRP A 555 17.61 23.36 -18.64
CA TRP A 555 18.48 22.41 -19.34
C TRP A 555 17.71 21.42 -20.24
N ILE A 556 16.42 21.23 -20.01
CA ILE A 556 15.56 20.38 -20.84
C ILE A 556 14.79 21.27 -21.82
N LYS A 557 15.06 21.13 -23.12
CA LYS A 557 14.42 21.88 -24.19
C LYS A 557 13.81 20.95 -25.24
N ALA A 558 12.66 21.33 -25.78
CA ALA A 558 12.05 20.66 -26.91
C ALA A 558 12.85 20.94 -28.20
N ASP A 559 13.96 20.27 -28.31
CA ASP A 559 14.89 20.37 -29.47
C ASP A 559 15.65 19.05 -29.63
N GLU A 560 15.84 18.58 -30.89
CA GLU A 560 16.50 17.29 -31.17
C GLU A 560 17.97 17.30 -30.75
N ALA A 561 18.68 18.41 -30.85
CA ALA A 561 20.08 18.52 -30.44
C ALA A 561 20.18 18.52 -28.91
N ASN A 562 19.34 19.30 -28.21
CA ASN A 562 19.28 19.30 -26.76
C ASN A 562 18.93 17.91 -26.20
N TYR A 563 17.98 17.23 -26.81
CA TYR A 563 17.67 15.85 -26.42
C TYR A 563 18.86 14.91 -26.54
N LYS A 564 19.57 14.96 -27.67
CA LYS A 564 20.76 14.11 -27.89
C LYS A 564 21.86 14.37 -26.85
N GLU A 565 22.05 15.62 -26.46
CA GLU A 565 23.03 16.04 -25.47
C GLU A 565 22.65 15.63 -24.05
N ASN A 566 21.37 15.79 -23.68
CA ASN A 566 20.92 15.66 -22.30
C ASN A 566 20.17 14.35 -21.98
N LYS A 567 19.99 13.47 -22.96
CA LYS A 567 19.23 12.22 -22.81
C LYS A 567 19.69 11.39 -21.61
N GLU A 568 20.99 11.11 -21.51
CA GLU A 568 21.56 10.28 -20.46
C GLU A 568 21.37 10.91 -19.07
N LYS A 569 21.53 12.23 -18.96
CA LYS A 569 21.28 12.97 -17.71
C LYS A 569 19.81 12.92 -17.31
N PHE A 570 18.90 13.05 -18.27
CA PHE A 570 17.45 12.98 -18.04
C PHE A 570 17.01 11.57 -17.61
N GLU A 571 17.50 10.53 -18.30
CA GLU A 571 17.24 9.14 -17.92
C GLU A 571 17.82 8.80 -16.54
N TYR A 572 18.99 9.35 -16.20
CA TYR A 572 19.59 9.18 -14.88
C TYR A 572 18.78 9.87 -13.77
N LEU A 573 18.30 11.08 -14.00
CA LEU A 573 17.40 11.78 -13.07
C LEU A 573 16.15 10.95 -12.82
N TRP A 574 15.45 10.50 -13.87
CA TRP A 574 14.24 9.68 -13.72
C TRP A 574 14.52 8.33 -13.10
N THR A 575 15.68 7.72 -13.35
CA THR A 575 16.07 6.47 -12.68
C THR A 575 16.20 6.67 -11.17
N GLN A 576 16.78 7.78 -10.71
CA GLN A 576 16.89 8.09 -9.27
C GLN A 576 15.51 8.30 -8.65
N ILE A 577 14.67 9.14 -9.25
CA ILE A 577 13.29 9.40 -8.78
C ILE A 577 12.51 8.07 -8.75
N ALA A 578 12.46 7.35 -9.86
CA ALA A 578 11.69 6.13 -9.97
C ALA A 578 12.19 5.02 -9.02
N THR A 579 13.50 4.94 -8.77
CA THR A 579 14.08 3.99 -7.81
C THR A 579 13.67 4.32 -6.38
N ARG A 580 13.69 5.59 -5.99
CA ARG A 580 13.25 6.05 -4.65
C ARG A 580 11.80 5.63 -4.39
N PHE A 581 10.93 5.80 -5.36
CA PHE A 581 9.48 5.61 -5.20
C PHE A 581 8.94 4.30 -5.81
N LYS A 582 9.78 3.37 -6.19
CA LYS A 582 9.36 2.15 -6.93
C LYS A 582 8.34 1.27 -6.20
N ASN A 583 8.32 1.33 -4.87
CA ASN A 583 7.45 0.52 -4.03
C ASN A 583 6.13 1.22 -3.64
N TYR A 584 5.94 2.48 -4.02
CA TYR A 584 4.69 3.22 -3.81
C TYR A 584 3.58 2.63 -4.67
N ASP A 585 2.35 2.66 -4.16
CA ASP A 585 1.19 2.09 -4.86
C ASP A 585 0.75 2.92 -6.07
N HIS A 586 -0.38 2.55 -6.68
CA HIS A 586 -0.94 3.17 -7.89
C HIS A 586 -1.38 4.64 -7.70
N HIS A 587 -1.56 5.10 -6.45
CA HIS A 587 -1.88 6.50 -6.20
C HIS A 587 -0.72 7.44 -6.52
N LEU A 588 0.53 6.97 -6.53
CA LEU A 588 1.65 7.77 -7.03
C LEU A 588 1.76 7.63 -8.54
N VAL A 589 1.68 8.76 -9.23
CA VAL A 589 1.77 8.88 -10.68
C VAL A 589 2.95 9.80 -11.02
N PHE A 590 3.73 9.47 -12.04
CA PHE A 590 4.84 10.31 -12.48
C PHE A 590 4.47 11.11 -13.72
N GLU A 591 4.87 12.38 -13.76
CA GLU A 591 4.76 13.27 -14.90
C GLU A 591 6.15 13.62 -15.41
N GLY A 592 6.44 13.28 -16.67
CA GLY A 592 7.78 13.27 -17.24
C GLY A 592 8.50 14.62 -17.23
N TYR A 593 7.78 15.66 -17.50
CA TYR A 593 8.26 17.04 -17.61
C TYR A 593 7.08 18.00 -17.65
N ASN A 594 7.29 19.25 -17.23
CA ASN A 594 6.27 20.31 -17.22
C ASN A 594 6.14 20.97 -18.62
N GLU A 595 6.18 22.27 -18.69
CA GLU A 595 6.04 23.11 -19.90
C GLU A 595 7.36 23.19 -20.68
N MET A 596 7.65 22.18 -21.51
CA MET A 596 8.88 22.11 -22.27
C MET A 596 8.81 23.00 -23.51
N LEU A 597 9.66 24.03 -23.58
CA LEU A 597 9.79 24.95 -24.71
C LEU A 597 11.00 24.61 -25.58
N ASP A 598 11.01 25.13 -26.82
CA ASP A 598 12.18 25.08 -27.69
C ASP A 598 13.31 26.02 -27.22
N ALA A 599 14.46 25.96 -27.89
CA ALA A 599 15.61 26.81 -27.58
C ALA A 599 15.36 28.31 -27.78
N ASN A 600 14.28 28.67 -28.50
CA ASN A 600 13.89 30.04 -28.74
C ASN A 600 12.84 30.57 -27.74
N ASN A 601 12.50 29.78 -26.73
CA ASN A 601 11.45 30.09 -25.74
C ASN A 601 10.09 30.37 -26.35
N THR A 602 9.73 29.64 -27.39
CA THR A 602 8.49 29.88 -28.14
C THR A 602 7.30 29.25 -27.41
N TRP A 603 6.35 30.08 -26.94
CA TRP A 603 5.11 29.58 -26.32
C TRP A 603 4.06 29.12 -27.34
N ASN A 604 4.16 29.55 -28.58
CA ASN A 604 3.27 29.09 -29.65
C ASN A 604 3.76 27.75 -30.21
N ALA A 605 2.88 27.04 -30.92
CA ALA A 605 3.23 25.81 -31.60
C ALA A 605 4.48 26.03 -32.51
N PRO A 606 5.59 25.29 -32.28
CA PRO A 606 6.78 25.44 -33.11
C PRO A 606 6.52 24.96 -34.53
N LYS A 607 7.15 25.61 -35.49
CA LYS A 607 7.09 25.18 -36.88
C LYS A 607 8.18 24.20 -37.25
N ASP A 608 9.19 24.06 -36.39
CA ASP A 608 10.32 23.20 -36.62
C ASP A 608 10.02 21.77 -36.10
N ALA A 609 10.20 20.78 -36.96
CA ALA A 609 10.07 19.39 -36.63
C ALA A 609 11.10 18.92 -35.56
N SER A 610 12.22 19.62 -35.40
CA SER A 610 13.25 19.36 -34.37
C SER A 610 12.63 19.47 -32.98
N SER A 611 11.78 20.45 -32.73
CA SER A 611 11.12 20.65 -31.43
C SER A 611 10.27 19.45 -31.02
N TYR A 612 9.46 18.91 -31.91
CA TYR A 612 8.64 17.74 -31.65
C TYR A 612 9.47 16.45 -31.54
N LYS A 613 10.58 16.32 -32.26
CA LYS A 613 11.47 15.19 -32.13
C LYS A 613 12.15 15.18 -30.75
N GLY A 614 12.58 16.35 -30.26
CA GLY A 614 13.15 16.49 -28.92
C GLY A 614 12.13 16.12 -27.85
N LEU A 615 10.92 16.73 -27.89
CA LEU A 615 9.82 16.45 -26.98
C LEU A 615 9.48 14.94 -26.91
N ASN A 616 9.21 14.34 -28.09
CA ASN A 616 8.85 12.92 -28.17
C ASN A 616 10.00 11.99 -27.76
N GLY A 617 11.26 12.42 -27.98
CA GLY A 617 12.46 11.73 -27.50
C GLY A 617 12.51 11.69 -25.97
N TYR A 618 12.31 12.81 -25.31
CA TYR A 618 12.23 12.88 -23.84
C TYR A 618 11.05 12.07 -23.29
N ALA A 619 9.88 12.11 -23.92
CA ALA A 619 8.74 11.31 -23.53
C ALA A 619 9.07 9.80 -23.56
N GLN A 620 9.71 9.31 -24.61
CA GLN A 620 10.11 7.92 -24.71
C GLN A 620 11.19 7.54 -23.69
N SER A 621 12.20 8.42 -23.48
CA SER A 621 13.25 8.21 -22.48
C SER A 621 12.69 8.15 -21.06
N PHE A 622 11.72 8.99 -20.72
CA PHE A 622 11.01 8.96 -19.44
C PHE A 622 10.35 7.59 -19.18
N VAL A 623 9.54 7.12 -20.12
CA VAL A 623 8.88 5.81 -19.99
C VAL A 623 9.90 4.70 -19.83
N ASN A 624 10.94 4.68 -20.66
CA ASN A 624 11.97 3.65 -20.61
C ASN A 624 12.72 3.65 -19.26
N ALA A 625 13.13 4.82 -18.76
CA ALA A 625 13.87 4.96 -17.51
C ALA A 625 13.03 4.50 -16.31
N VAL A 626 11.76 4.91 -16.24
CA VAL A 626 10.86 4.49 -15.16
C VAL A 626 10.62 2.99 -15.20
N ARG A 627 10.26 2.41 -16.36
CA ARG A 627 10.00 0.98 -16.52
C ARG A 627 11.21 0.10 -16.19
N ALA A 628 12.41 0.58 -16.46
CA ALA A 628 13.66 -0.14 -16.20
C ALA A 628 13.94 -0.33 -14.69
N THR A 629 13.37 0.48 -13.82
CA THR A 629 13.57 0.36 -12.37
C THR A 629 12.81 -0.82 -11.74
N GLY A 630 11.82 -1.39 -12.44
CA GLY A 630 11.05 -2.56 -11.97
C GLY A 630 10.12 -2.25 -10.79
N GLY A 631 9.64 -3.29 -10.13
CA GLY A 631 8.66 -3.18 -9.04
C GLY A 631 7.36 -2.56 -9.52
N ASN A 632 6.71 -1.72 -8.70
CA ASN A 632 5.44 -1.08 -9.07
C ASN A 632 5.57 -0.12 -10.26
N ASN A 633 6.79 0.27 -10.64
CA ASN A 633 7.03 1.10 -11.80
C ASN A 633 6.85 0.36 -13.13
N GLU A 634 6.78 -0.98 -13.12
CA GLU A 634 6.50 -1.76 -14.34
C GLU A 634 5.12 -1.42 -14.93
N THR A 635 4.15 -1.09 -14.07
CA THR A 635 2.77 -0.78 -14.46
C THR A 635 2.27 0.58 -13.92
N ARG A 636 3.14 1.38 -13.28
CA ARG A 636 2.78 2.72 -12.79
C ARG A 636 2.24 3.61 -13.89
N ASN A 637 1.15 4.34 -13.63
CA ASN A 637 0.62 5.33 -14.55
C ASN A 637 1.61 6.49 -14.72
N LEU A 638 1.85 6.86 -15.97
CA LEU A 638 2.79 7.89 -16.40
C LEU A 638 2.06 8.99 -17.17
N ILE A 639 2.50 10.23 -17.01
CA ILE A 639 1.93 11.40 -17.67
C ILE A 639 3.01 12.02 -18.56
N ILE A 640 2.63 12.33 -19.78
CA ILE A 640 3.45 13.08 -20.73
C ILE A 640 2.73 14.37 -21.11
N ASN A 641 3.46 15.46 -21.22
CA ASN A 641 2.90 16.76 -21.58
C ASN A 641 3.09 17.04 -23.07
N THR A 642 2.17 17.80 -23.63
CA THR A 642 2.33 18.37 -24.96
C THR A 642 3.42 19.45 -24.97
N TYR A 643 3.82 19.93 -26.14
CA TYR A 643 4.72 21.09 -26.23
C TYR A 643 4.13 22.28 -25.48
N ALA A 644 4.90 22.87 -24.55
CA ALA A 644 4.47 23.95 -23.67
C ALA A 644 3.20 23.62 -22.85
N ALA A 645 2.90 22.32 -22.64
CA ALA A 645 1.62 21.84 -22.11
C ALA A 645 0.38 22.44 -22.83
N ALA A 646 0.53 22.94 -24.06
CA ALA A 646 -0.51 23.60 -24.80
C ALA A 646 -1.54 22.62 -25.41
N ASN A 647 -2.76 23.10 -25.67
CA ASN A 647 -3.90 22.29 -26.11
C ASN A 647 -4.38 22.60 -27.54
N GLY A 648 -3.56 23.28 -28.34
CA GLY A 648 -3.86 23.59 -29.75
C GLY A 648 -3.71 22.38 -30.68
N ASP A 649 -4.46 22.33 -31.77
CA ASP A 649 -4.45 21.21 -32.73
C ASP A 649 -3.04 20.86 -33.23
N ASP A 650 -2.21 21.87 -33.48
CA ASP A 650 -0.85 21.69 -34.00
C ASP A 650 0.01 20.91 -32.99
N VAL A 651 -0.02 21.28 -31.71
CA VAL A 651 0.79 20.60 -30.67
C VAL A 651 0.23 19.22 -30.35
N LEU A 652 -1.10 19.06 -30.28
CA LEU A 652 -1.72 17.78 -30.03
C LEU A 652 -1.46 16.78 -31.17
N SER A 653 -1.42 17.23 -32.42
CA SER A 653 -1.19 16.36 -33.57
C SER A 653 0.26 15.90 -33.72
N ASN A 654 1.20 16.61 -33.12
CA ASN A 654 2.63 16.30 -33.18
C ASN A 654 3.16 15.57 -31.94
N LEU A 655 2.31 15.36 -30.92
CA LEU A 655 2.66 14.50 -29.79
C LEU A 655 2.58 13.04 -30.23
N THR A 656 3.66 12.31 -30.03
CA THR A 656 3.71 10.84 -30.22
C THR A 656 3.62 10.17 -28.86
N ILE A 657 2.60 9.32 -28.69
CA ILE A 657 2.51 8.51 -27.48
C ILE A 657 3.67 7.50 -27.45
N PRO A 658 4.48 7.48 -26.38
CA PRO A 658 5.60 6.56 -26.27
C PRO A 658 5.18 5.09 -26.39
N THR A 659 6.05 4.27 -26.93
CA THR A 659 5.91 2.82 -26.83
C THR A 659 6.15 2.40 -25.40
N ASP A 660 5.20 1.70 -24.81
CA ASP A 660 5.30 1.15 -23.47
C ASP A 660 5.21 -0.39 -23.51
N LYS A 661 5.86 -1.06 -22.55
CA LYS A 661 5.76 -2.51 -22.39
C LYS A 661 4.37 -2.94 -21.89
N VAL A 662 3.65 -2.03 -21.26
CA VAL A 662 2.34 -2.23 -20.66
C VAL A 662 1.36 -1.25 -21.28
N GLU A 663 0.30 -1.76 -21.89
CA GLU A 663 -0.72 -0.92 -22.52
C GLU A 663 -1.63 -0.27 -21.47
N GLY A 664 -2.13 0.94 -21.76
CA GLY A 664 -3.15 1.61 -20.95
C GLY A 664 -2.63 2.35 -19.72
N HIS A 665 -1.31 2.58 -19.60
CA HIS A 665 -0.70 3.25 -18.44
C HIS A 665 -0.06 4.61 -18.77
N ILE A 666 -0.46 5.24 -19.86
CA ILE A 666 0.01 6.59 -20.23
C ILE A 666 -1.18 7.52 -20.33
N ALA A 667 -1.09 8.70 -19.70
CA ALA A 667 -2.00 9.82 -19.82
C ALA A 667 -1.31 11.01 -20.49
N VAL A 668 -2.10 11.89 -21.12
CA VAL A 668 -1.62 13.13 -21.71
C VAL A 668 -2.06 14.31 -20.86
N GLU A 669 -1.15 15.21 -20.54
CA GLU A 669 -1.43 16.42 -19.78
C GLU A 669 -1.36 17.67 -20.68
N VAL A 670 -2.28 18.59 -20.41
CA VAL A 670 -2.28 19.94 -20.95
C VAL A 670 -2.60 20.95 -19.87
N HIS A 671 -2.21 22.20 -20.06
CA HIS A 671 -2.57 23.33 -19.22
C HIS A 671 -3.55 24.26 -19.93
N THR A 672 -4.34 25.00 -19.16
CA THR A 672 -5.22 26.02 -19.70
C THR A 672 -5.43 27.22 -18.77
N TYR A 673 -4.96 28.35 -19.20
CA TYR A 673 -5.27 29.67 -18.61
C TYR A 673 -6.13 30.51 -19.56
N ALA A 674 -6.61 29.87 -20.64
CA ALA A 674 -7.42 30.48 -21.66
C ALA A 674 -8.92 30.58 -21.24
N PRO A 675 -9.69 31.45 -21.85
CA PRO A 675 -9.23 32.49 -22.81
C PRO A 675 -8.39 33.57 -22.14
N TRP A 676 -7.28 33.95 -22.73
CA TRP A 676 -6.32 34.88 -22.13
C TRP A 676 -6.88 36.29 -21.84
N ASP A 677 -7.99 36.69 -22.52
CA ASP A 677 -8.64 37.97 -22.37
C ASP A 677 -9.90 37.97 -21.49
N TRP A 678 -10.31 36.77 -20.96
CA TRP A 678 -11.55 36.66 -20.21
C TRP A 678 -11.56 37.54 -18.95
N PHE A 679 -10.43 37.65 -18.28
CA PHE A 679 -10.30 38.47 -17.08
C PHE A 679 -10.50 39.97 -17.42
N ALA A 680 -10.02 40.43 -18.57
CA ALA A 680 -10.26 41.80 -19.04
C ALA A 680 -11.74 42.09 -19.31
N LYS A 681 -12.54 41.05 -19.57
CA LYS A 681 -13.99 41.15 -19.73
C LYS A 681 -14.71 41.28 -18.39
N GLY A 682 -14.04 41.01 -17.28
CA GLY A 682 -14.59 41.08 -15.90
C GLY A 682 -15.67 40.07 -15.58
N LYS A 683 -15.86 39.06 -16.42
CA LYS A 683 -16.85 37.99 -16.25
C LYS A 683 -16.49 36.75 -17.06
N TRP A 684 -16.90 35.59 -16.58
CA TRP A 684 -16.93 34.35 -17.34
C TRP A 684 -18.24 34.28 -18.14
N ASP A 685 -18.20 34.16 -19.46
CA ASP A 685 -19.38 34.14 -20.31
C ASP A 685 -19.41 32.96 -21.31
N ALA A 686 -20.48 32.88 -22.09
CA ALA A 686 -20.69 31.77 -23.02
C ALA A 686 -19.56 31.63 -24.08
N SER A 687 -18.85 32.72 -24.42
CA SER A 687 -17.71 32.64 -25.35
C SER A 687 -16.51 31.98 -24.69
N CYS A 688 -16.29 32.24 -23.40
CA CYS A 688 -15.26 31.59 -22.61
C CYS A 688 -15.56 30.10 -22.46
N SER A 689 -16.78 29.76 -22.06
CA SER A 689 -17.26 28.39 -21.95
C SER A 689 -17.13 27.59 -23.26
N LYS A 690 -17.42 28.24 -24.40
CA LYS A 690 -17.24 27.61 -25.70
C LYS A 690 -15.79 27.31 -26.04
N GLU A 691 -14.86 28.16 -25.71
CA GLU A 691 -13.43 27.92 -25.95
C GLU A 691 -12.93 26.69 -25.16
N ILE A 692 -13.39 26.55 -23.92
CA ILE A 692 -13.11 25.36 -23.10
C ILE A 692 -13.77 24.09 -23.69
N ALA A 693 -15.01 24.20 -24.18
CA ALA A 693 -15.68 23.08 -24.85
C ALA A 693 -14.96 22.65 -26.15
N ASP A 694 -14.46 23.62 -26.92
CA ASP A 694 -13.66 23.35 -28.12
C ASP A 694 -12.33 22.63 -27.73
N MET A 695 -11.69 23.00 -26.62
CA MET A 695 -10.51 22.32 -26.10
C MET A 695 -10.83 20.85 -25.77
N PHE A 696 -11.87 20.56 -24.99
CA PHE A 696 -12.26 19.19 -24.68
C PHE A 696 -12.66 18.39 -25.93
N THR A 697 -13.28 19.01 -26.89
CA THR A 697 -13.58 18.38 -28.18
C THR A 697 -12.30 17.94 -28.90
N ARG A 698 -11.26 18.77 -28.91
CA ARG A 698 -9.94 18.42 -29.49
C ARG A 698 -9.29 17.28 -28.71
N LEU A 699 -9.22 17.38 -27.39
CA LEU A 699 -8.64 16.32 -26.53
C LEU A 699 -9.36 14.98 -26.72
N ASN A 700 -10.69 15.01 -26.77
CA ASN A 700 -11.47 13.81 -27.01
C ASN A 700 -11.16 13.19 -28.38
N SER A 701 -11.15 13.99 -29.43
CA SER A 701 -10.86 13.52 -30.79
C SER A 701 -9.44 12.94 -30.94
N LYS A 702 -8.44 13.54 -30.28
CA LYS A 702 -7.04 13.14 -30.42
C LYS A 702 -6.67 11.97 -29.53
N PHE A 703 -7.18 11.91 -28.30
CA PHE A 703 -6.72 11.00 -27.25
C PHE A 703 -7.86 10.22 -26.55
N ILE A 704 -8.83 10.90 -25.91
CA ILE A 704 -9.77 10.25 -24.97
C ILE A 704 -10.61 9.18 -25.67
N SER A 705 -11.17 9.48 -26.85
CA SER A 705 -11.95 8.49 -27.63
C SER A 705 -11.14 7.29 -28.13
N LYS A 706 -9.82 7.31 -28.00
CA LYS A 706 -8.91 6.24 -28.34
C LYS A 706 -8.39 5.49 -27.11
N GLY A 707 -8.95 5.78 -25.92
CA GLY A 707 -8.56 5.14 -24.66
C GLY A 707 -7.32 5.74 -23.99
N ILE A 708 -6.85 6.91 -24.43
CA ILE A 708 -5.75 7.65 -23.82
C ILE A 708 -6.35 8.78 -22.99
N PRO A 709 -6.33 8.70 -21.65
CA PRO A 709 -6.94 9.73 -20.80
C PRO A 709 -6.14 11.02 -20.82
N CYS A 710 -6.82 12.13 -20.55
CA CYS A 710 -6.21 13.44 -20.46
C CYS A 710 -6.35 14.04 -19.06
N ILE A 711 -5.43 14.95 -18.71
CA ILE A 711 -5.40 15.70 -17.48
C ILE A 711 -5.26 17.19 -17.79
N ILE A 712 -5.96 18.04 -17.05
CA ILE A 712 -5.67 19.46 -16.98
C ILE A 712 -4.79 19.70 -15.76
N GLY A 713 -3.45 19.65 -15.94
CA GLY A 713 -2.48 19.74 -14.85
C GLY A 713 -2.42 21.13 -14.21
N GLU A 714 -2.74 22.16 -14.98
CA GLU A 714 -2.85 23.51 -14.47
C GLU A 714 -4.00 24.27 -15.14
N TYR A 715 -4.77 24.94 -14.31
CA TYR A 715 -5.76 25.94 -14.73
C TYR A 715 -6.02 26.93 -13.59
N GLY A 716 -6.55 28.08 -13.92
CA GLY A 716 -6.88 29.12 -12.95
C GLY A 716 -6.64 30.52 -13.50
N THR A 717 -6.36 31.45 -12.59
CA THR A 717 -6.04 32.83 -12.91
C THR A 717 -4.54 33.06 -12.81
N ASN A 718 -3.92 33.76 -13.77
CA ASN A 718 -2.46 33.84 -13.88
C ASN A 718 -1.93 35.28 -14.03
N GLY A 719 -0.69 35.49 -13.60
CA GLY A 719 0.11 36.69 -13.77
C GLY A 719 -0.48 37.92 -13.09
N SER A 720 -0.39 39.06 -13.76
CA SER A 720 -0.92 40.34 -13.26
C SER A 720 -2.45 40.38 -13.08
N LYS A 721 -3.13 39.31 -13.47
CA LYS A 721 -4.57 39.12 -13.41
C LYS A 721 -4.97 38.03 -12.42
N SER A 722 -4.04 37.57 -11.58
CA SER A 722 -4.33 36.56 -10.54
C SER A 722 -5.35 37.10 -9.54
N VAL A 723 -6.41 36.34 -9.35
CA VAL A 723 -7.42 36.63 -8.33
C VAL A 723 -6.87 36.24 -6.96
N SER A 724 -7.01 37.13 -5.99
CA SER A 724 -6.62 36.95 -4.61
C SER A 724 -7.78 37.27 -3.66
N LYS A 725 -7.60 37.03 -2.37
CA LYS A 725 -8.56 37.47 -1.33
C LYS A 725 -8.84 38.98 -1.30
N ASN A 726 -7.95 39.78 -1.91
CA ASN A 726 -8.10 41.22 -1.98
C ASN A 726 -8.74 41.71 -3.29
N SER A 727 -9.04 40.79 -4.22
CA SER A 727 -9.75 41.09 -5.46
C SER A 727 -11.21 41.46 -5.19
N SER A 728 -11.84 42.17 -6.14
CA SER A 728 -13.26 42.52 -6.04
C SER A 728 -14.16 41.28 -6.02
N ALA A 729 -15.33 41.37 -5.44
CA ALA A 729 -16.29 40.26 -5.40
C ALA A 729 -16.67 39.75 -6.79
N SER A 730 -16.71 40.64 -7.81
CA SER A 730 -16.97 40.30 -9.19
C SER A 730 -15.82 39.49 -9.84
N GLU A 731 -14.58 39.83 -9.50
CA GLU A 731 -13.40 39.09 -10.00
C GLU A 731 -13.32 37.70 -9.37
N ILE A 732 -13.58 37.60 -8.03
CA ILE A 732 -13.64 36.31 -7.34
C ILE A 732 -14.76 35.44 -7.90
N GLN A 733 -15.93 36.03 -8.19
CA GLN A 733 -17.04 35.29 -8.80
C GLN A 733 -16.70 34.82 -10.21
N ALA A 734 -16.07 35.66 -11.03
CA ALA A 734 -15.65 35.26 -12.38
C ALA A 734 -14.62 34.10 -12.35
N ALA A 735 -13.70 34.09 -11.38
CA ALA A 735 -12.78 32.99 -11.16
C ALA A 735 -13.50 31.70 -10.70
N ALA A 736 -14.52 31.85 -9.87
CA ALA A 736 -15.36 30.74 -9.45
C ALA A 736 -16.18 30.14 -10.60
N ASP A 737 -16.72 31.01 -11.47
CA ASP A 737 -17.47 30.57 -12.66
C ASP A 737 -16.54 29.86 -13.67
N GLN A 738 -15.31 30.36 -13.88
CA GLN A 738 -14.26 29.68 -14.66
C GLN A 738 -13.98 28.28 -14.11
N ALA A 739 -13.68 28.20 -12.84
CA ALA A 739 -13.28 26.93 -12.20
C ALA A 739 -14.43 25.91 -12.25
N ALA A 740 -15.65 26.34 -11.99
CA ALA A 740 -16.85 25.48 -12.06
C ALA A 740 -17.09 24.96 -13.49
N ASP A 741 -16.95 25.81 -14.49
CA ASP A 741 -17.17 25.43 -15.89
C ASP A 741 -16.12 24.44 -16.39
N ILE A 742 -14.84 24.68 -16.09
CA ILE A 742 -13.76 23.75 -16.44
C ILE A 742 -13.97 22.39 -15.77
N VAL A 743 -14.25 22.36 -14.46
CA VAL A 743 -14.48 21.12 -13.71
C VAL A 743 -15.68 20.35 -14.25
N LYS A 744 -16.79 21.02 -14.54
CA LYS A 744 -17.99 20.41 -15.10
C LYS A 744 -17.74 19.78 -16.46
N GLN A 745 -17.07 20.49 -17.35
CA GLN A 745 -16.76 20.00 -18.69
C GLN A 745 -15.74 18.86 -18.62
N ALA A 746 -14.70 18.98 -17.78
CA ALA A 746 -13.70 17.94 -17.57
C ALA A 746 -14.32 16.63 -17.08
N LYS A 747 -15.23 16.71 -16.08
CA LYS A 747 -15.95 15.54 -15.55
C LYS A 747 -16.73 14.81 -16.65
N ALA A 748 -17.34 15.53 -17.58
CA ALA A 748 -18.10 14.92 -18.68
C ALA A 748 -17.24 14.06 -19.62
N TYR A 749 -15.93 14.31 -19.66
CA TYR A 749 -14.96 13.55 -20.45
C TYR A 749 -14.07 12.62 -19.61
N GLY A 750 -14.30 12.51 -18.30
CA GLY A 750 -13.47 11.71 -17.39
C GLY A 750 -12.05 12.27 -17.21
N VAL A 751 -11.89 13.59 -17.28
CA VAL A 751 -10.62 14.33 -17.18
C VAL A 751 -10.45 14.85 -15.76
N ALA A 752 -9.31 14.62 -15.13
CA ALA A 752 -8.94 15.22 -13.85
C ALA A 752 -8.43 16.65 -14.04
N THR A 753 -8.62 17.48 -13.01
CA THR A 753 -8.26 18.90 -13.07
C THR A 753 -7.51 19.34 -11.83
N PHE A 754 -6.43 20.13 -12.01
CA PHE A 754 -5.59 20.60 -10.92
C PHE A 754 -5.52 22.13 -10.92
N TYR A 755 -6.17 22.76 -9.92
CA TYR A 755 -6.16 24.22 -9.83
C TYR A 755 -4.76 24.72 -9.46
N TRP A 756 -4.29 25.77 -10.17
CA TRP A 756 -2.97 26.34 -9.90
C TRP A 756 -3.03 27.24 -8.67
N MET A 757 -2.31 26.83 -7.67
CA MET A 757 -1.96 27.29 -6.34
C MET A 757 -2.91 28.25 -5.61
N SER A 758 -3.22 29.24 -5.59
CA SER A 758 -3.86 30.34 -4.82
C SER A 758 -5.15 30.04 -4.03
N ILE A 759 -5.43 28.77 -3.70
CA ILE A 759 -6.63 28.41 -2.93
C ILE A 759 -6.38 28.27 -1.42
N PHE A 760 -5.12 28.16 -0.99
CA PHE A 760 -4.74 28.12 0.43
C PHE A 760 -4.23 29.48 0.93
N ASP A 761 -4.42 29.77 2.23
CA ASP A 761 -3.69 30.85 2.89
C ASP A 761 -2.23 30.45 3.10
N GLY A 762 -1.30 31.22 2.49
CA GLY A 762 0.13 30.90 2.46
C GLY A 762 0.92 31.24 3.73
N LYS A 763 0.28 31.81 4.78
CA LYS A 763 1.02 32.31 5.96
C LYS A 763 1.13 31.33 7.12
N ASP A 764 0.20 30.43 7.28
CA ASP A 764 0.25 29.39 8.32
C ASP A 764 -0.34 28.08 7.79
N ARG A 765 0.52 27.25 7.24
CA ARG A 765 0.15 25.96 6.67
C ARG A 765 -0.03 24.86 7.71
N THR A 766 0.16 25.16 9.00
CA THR A 766 -0.18 24.23 10.09
C THR A 766 -1.66 24.32 10.48
N VAL A 767 -2.31 25.45 10.17
CA VAL A 767 -3.75 25.68 10.33
C VAL A 767 -4.31 26.15 8.97
N PRO A 768 -4.41 25.23 7.99
CA PRO A 768 -4.77 25.60 6.62
C PRO A 768 -6.21 26.09 6.51
N GLN A 769 -6.38 27.13 5.70
CA GLN A 769 -7.70 27.68 5.35
C GLN A 769 -7.71 28.11 3.88
N TRP A 770 -8.90 28.21 3.32
CA TRP A 770 -9.05 28.64 1.94
C TRP A 770 -8.81 30.15 1.79
N THR A 771 -7.93 30.50 0.85
CA THR A 771 -7.74 31.88 0.40
C THR A 771 -8.93 32.36 -0.44
N LEU A 772 -9.45 31.46 -1.28
CA LEU A 772 -10.57 31.69 -2.20
C LEU A 772 -11.70 30.68 -1.98
N PRO A 773 -12.42 30.72 -0.85
CA PRO A 773 -13.47 29.75 -0.53
C PRO A 773 -14.58 29.68 -1.58
N THR A 774 -14.95 30.83 -2.20
CA THR A 774 -15.96 30.88 -3.25
C THR A 774 -15.57 30.04 -4.47
N VAL A 775 -14.29 30.07 -4.86
CA VAL A 775 -13.77 29.26 -5.98
C VAL A 775 -13.82 27.77 -5.62
N VAL A 776 -13.38 27.42 -4.43
CA VAL A 776 -13.38 26.02 -3.96
C VAL A 776 -14.78 25.44 -3.91
N GLU A 777 -15.75 26.17 -3.36
CA GLU A 777 -17.14 25.72 -3.29
C GLU A 777 -17.77 25.57 -4.67
N ALA A 778 -17.42 26.46 -5.61
CA ALA A 778 -17.88 26.37 -6.99
C ALA A 778 -17.31 25.11 -7.70
N MET A 779 -16.03 24.80 -7.52
CA MET A 779 -15.38 23.58 -8.04
C MET A 779 -16.05 22.32 -7.49
N LYS A 780 -16.21 22.24 -6.14
CA LYS A 780 -16.85 21.11 -5.46
C LYS A 780 -18.28 20.89 -5.91
N LYS A 781 -19.05 21.96 -6.02
CA LYS A 781 -20.42 21.90 -6.51
C LYS A 781 -20.49 21.38 -7.94
N ALA A 782 -19.68 21.92 -8.85
CA ALA A 782 -19.64 21.50 -10.23
C ALA A 782 -19.19 20.04 -10.42
N TYR A 783 -18.28 19.56 -9.53
CA TYR A 783 -17.85 18.17 -9.55
C TYR A 783 -18.92 17.20 -9.03
N ASN A 784 -19.75 17.61 -8.05
CA ASN A 784 -20.77 16.76 -7.44
C ASN A 784 -22.11 16.76 -8.22
N GLU A 785 -22.33 17.75 -9.08
CA GLU A 785 -23.46 17.78 -10.04
C GLU A 785 -23.23 16.89 -11.26
#